data_dc919e140f3fa205b83e901e221397c0
#
_entry.id   dc919e140f3fa205b83e901e221397c0
#
_cell.length_a   1.000
_cell.length_b   1.000
_cell.length_c   1.000
_cell.angle_alpha   90.00
_cell.angle_beta   90.00
_cell.angle_gamma   90.00
#
_symmetry.space_group_name_H-M   'P 1'
#
loop_
_entity.id
_entity.type
_entity.pdbx_description
1 polymer ?
#
loop_
_entity_poly.entity_id
_entity_poly.type
_entity_poly.pdbx_seq_one_letter_code
_entity_poly.pdbx_strand_id
1 'polypeptide(L)'
;PGVHANKQGGGFGDSEIYMRGFDNSNIAMMVNGVPMNEMEHGGVYWSNWAGLSDVARSIQTQRSLGASKVSAPSVGGTINIVTRNLDAKKGGFLSYGMGNDGMNKILFSISSGISKSGWAFTLMGGKNWGDGYIQGTDFEGYNWFASISKRINDEHQLTLTAFGAPQEHGQRSSSYGGLTLADWKMVETVYGVKDHKYNPTFGYRSNGEAYNSYRNKYHKPQISLNHQWQINSKSSLSTSLYVSLGRGSGFSGQGNTEFSPYSYSSWRGAYKGTLYDTFRRSDGTFDYAAIEEINRTSQYGSAMVAARSNNSHDWYGLLSTYTTKIGQNFDFYGGVDYRYYKGVHRNEISDLFGGSYYLDSERGNVDPKNNIHASDPNWRYQKLGVGDVVFRDYDGFVMQEGGFFQLEYNKNRLSAFVAGSLSNTGYWRYDRFYYDKEHAKSDVVNFLGFTAKGGANYNFNDNHNVFANVGYISRAPKYSYGAFMTADKSNVLNKEAVNEKVFSAELGYGFRNSWITANLNLYYTRWMDKTMTKSVTLDNQQNGNINMAGLAALHKGAELDVKVRPFRWLELTGMVSLGDWKWDSDATGYVYDEMGNAMTKAGTVTTPGAEDHAKAVVKMNGVRVGGSAQTTAAVGANVNITKALRVGADWTYYGRNYAYYAVDGTILSVGKETAVAEPWKIPAASQLDMNASYRFKFGKLDAVLSGNVNNLLNYQYISKAWNPSSASAVATSDNVYVFYSFGRTYNIRLKVNF
;
A
#
# COMPACT_ATOMS: atom_id res chain seq x y z
N PRO A 1 5.72 -16.56 -8.74
CA PRO A 1 6.73 -16.71 -7.67
C PRO A 1 7.14 -15.34 -7.12
N GLY A 2 7.61 -15.30 -5.84
CA GLY A 2 8.10 -14.08 -5.22
C GLY A 2 7.04 -13.04 -4.83
N VAL A 3 5.77 -13.31 -5.05
CA VAL A 3 4.66 -12.45 -4.62
C VAL A 3 3.98 -13.09 -3.42
N HIS A 4 3.78 -12.29 -2.36
CA HIS A 4 3.08 -12.69 -1.14
C HIS A 4 2.02 -11.64 -0.81
N ALA A 5 0.78 -12.05 -0.64
CA ALA A 5 -0.34 -11.16 -0.30
C ALA A 5 -0.98 -11.61 1.01
N ASN A 6 -1.22 -10.65 1.91
CA ASN A 6 -1.90 -10.87 3.19
C ASN A 6 -3.17 -10.03 3.27
N LYS A 7 -4.27 -10.65 3.67
CA LYS A 7 -5.50 -9.94 4.06
C LYS A 7 -5.34 -9.41 5.48
N GLN A 8 -5.69 -8.14 5.66
CA GLN A 8 -5.69 -7.46 6.96
C GLN A 8 -7.05 -6.85 7.24
N GLY A 9 -7.18 -6.10 8.32
CA GLY A 9 -8.42 -5.40 8.64
C GLY A 9 -9.64 -6.31 8.61
N GLY A 10 -10.62 -6.01 7.79
CA GLY A 10 -11.84 -6.80 7.60
C GLY A 10 -11.89 -7.63 6.31
N GLY A 11 -10.86 -7.51 5.49
CA GLY A 11 -10.75 -8.20 4.20
C GLY A 11 -11.26 -7.40 3.00
N PHE A 12 -11.96 -6.28 3.19
CA PHE A 12 -12.35 -5.39 2.10
C PHE A 12 -11.23 -4.37 1.83
N GLY A 13 -10.44 -4.58 0.75
CA GLY A 13 -9.40 -3.65 0.34
C GLY A 13 -8.18 -3.51 1.27
N ASP A 14 -8.22 -4.13 2.43
CA ASP A 14 -7.17 -4.08 3.43
C ASP A 14 -6.20 -5.24 3.20
N SER A 15 -5.38 -5.11 2.16
CA SER A 15 -4.41 -6.12 1.77
C SER A 15 -3.01 -5.52 1.64
N GLU A 16 -2.01 -6.30 1.99
CA GLU A 16 -0.62 -6.00 1.70
C GLU A 16 -0.12 -6.94 0.61
N ILE A 17 0.63 -6.41 -0.32
CA ILE A 17 1.32 -7.18 -1.35
C ILE A 17 2.81 -6.95 -1.19
N TYR A 18 3.56 -8.03 -1.17
CA TYR A 18 5.01 -8.06 -1.19
C TYR A 18 5.51 -8.70 -2.46
N MET A 19 6.54 -8.17 -3.05
CA MET A 19 7.25 -8.75 -4.18
C MET A 19 8.73 -8.86 -3.86
N ARG A 20 9.22 -10.09 -3.74
CA ARG A 20 10.61 -10.39 -3.30
C ARG A 20 10.95 -9.70 -1.97
N GLY A 21 9.98 -9.61 -1.05
CA GLY A 21 10.12 -8.95 0.25
C GLY A 21 9.96 -7.44 0.25
N PHE A 22 9.77 -6.80 -0.90
CA PHE A 22 9.44 -5.37 -0.99
C PHE A 22 7.93 -5.17 -0.91
N ASP A 23 7.51 -4.21 -0.09
CA ASP A 23 6.10 -3.89 0.13
C ASP A 23 5.49 -3.04 -1.00
N ASN A 24 4.20 -2.75 -0.90
CA ASN A 24 3.44 -1.97 -1.89
C ASN A 24 4.09 -0.63 -2.25
N SER A 25 4.74 0.04 -1.29
CA SER A 25 5.35 1.35 -1.52
C SER A 25 6.59 1.30 -2.40
N ASN A 26 7.09 0.10 -2.65
CA ASN A 26 8.25 -0.20 -3.47
C ASN A 26 7.90 -0.95 -4.76
N ILE A 27 6.60 -1.14 -5.05
CA ILE A 27 6.08 -1.76 -6.27
C ILE A 27 5.33 -0.67 -7.05
N ALA A 28 5.70 -0.43 -8.29
CA ALA A 28 4.98 0.52 -9.14
C ALA A 28 3.65 -0.09 -9.59
N MET A 29 2.56 0.56 -9.20
CA MET A 29 1.22 0.22 -9.66
C MET A 29 0.81 1.19 -10.75
N MET A 30 0.32 0.67 -11.88
CA MET A 30 -0.10 1.48 -13.02
C MET A 30 -1.45 1.03 -13.55
N VAL A 31 -2.21 1.96 -14.10
CA VAL A 31 -3.39 1.69 -14.91
C VAL A 31 -3.20 2.35 -16.27
N ASN A 32 -3.18 1.56 -17.32
CA ASN A 32 -2.88 2.01 -18.69
C ASN A 32 -1.55 2.80 -18.78
N GLY A 33 -0.55 2.39 -18.00
CA GLY A 33 0.75 3.06 -17.93
C GLY A 33 0.83 4.29 -17.03
N VAL A 34 -0.29 4.74 -16.46
CA VAL A 34 -0.34 5.87 -15.53
C VAL A 34 -0.03 5.39 -14.10
N PRO A 35 0.98 5.95 -13.42
CA PRO A 35 1.31 5.58 -12.05
C PRO A 35 0.19 5.89 -11.05
N MET A 36 -0.03 4.97 -10.09
CA MET A 36 -1.12 5.02 -9.11
C MET A 36 -0.62 5.16 -7.67
N ASN A 37 0.67 4.94 -7.42
CA ASN A 37 1.24 5.12 -6.09
C ASN A 37 1.16 6.59 -5.69
N GLU A 38 0.62 6.88 -4.50
CA GLU A 38 0.57 8.25 -4.02
C GLU A 38 1.99 8.79 -3.79
N MET A 39 2.17 10.10 -3.97
CA MET A 39 3.51 10.65 -4.18
C MET A 39 4.27 11.01 -2.90
N GLU A 40 3.63 11.03 -1.72
CA GLU A 40 4.29 11.34 -0.45
C GLU A 40 4.97 10.10 0.16
N HIS A 41 4.29 8.94 0.15
CA HIS A 41 4.75 7.71 0.80
C HIS A 41 4.90 6.53 -0.16
N GLY A 42 4.43 6.67 -1.40
CA GLY A 42 4.42 5.62 -2.41
C GLY A 42 3.36 4.53 -2.20
N GLY A 43 2.43 4.73 -1.28
CA GLY A 43 1.42 3.74 -0.92
C GLY A 43 0.38 3.49 -2.01
N VAL A 44 -0.18 2.29 -2.02
CA VAL A 44 -1.36 1.92 -2.80
C VAL A 44 -2.40 1.35 -1.84
N TYR A 45 -3.58 1.94 -1.83
CA TYR A 45 -4.69 1.53 -0.98
C TYR A 45 -5.73 0.83 -1.84
N TRP A 46 -5.78 -0.48 -1.78
CA TRP A 46 -6.58 -1.32 -2.68
C TRP A 46 -8.09 -1.07 -2.61
N SER A 47 -8.60 -0.61 -1.48
CA SER A 47 -10.01 -0.20 -1.34
C SER A 47 -10.41 0.94 -2.28
N ASN A 48 -9.48 1.82 -2.66
CA ASN A 48 -9.73 2.91 -3.60
C ASN A 48 -9.87 2.43 -5.06
N TRP A 49 -9.51 1.18 -5.33
CA TRP A 49 -9.43 0.60 -6.66
C TRP A 49 -10.29 -0.67 -6.79
N ALA A 50 -11.25 -0.85 -5.88
CA ALA A 50 -12.21 -1.95 -5.98
C ALA A 50 -12.91 -1.92 -7.35
N GLY A 51 -12.95 -3.06 -8.03
CA GLY A 51 -13.54 -3.17 -9.36
C GLY A 51 -12.60 -2.93 -10.55
N LEU A 52 -11.35 -2.52 -10.35
CA LEU A 52 -10.39 -2.46 -11.47
C LEU A 52 -10.18 -3.81 -12.16
N SER A 53 -10.19 -4.91 -11.40
CA SER A 53 -10.12 -6.27 -11.96
C SER A 53 -11.29 -6.61 -12.89
N ASP A 54 -12.44 -5.98 -12.69
CA ASP A 54 -13.65 -6.25 -13.47
C ASP A 54 -13.59 -5.58 -14.86
N VAL A 55 -12.80 -4.50 -15.01
CA VAL A 55 -12.57 -3.80 -16.28
C VAL A 55 -11.24 -4.14 -16.92
N ALA A 56 -10.39 -4.88 -16.24
CA ALA A 56 -9.10 -5.26 -16.76
C ALA A 56 -9.23 -6.15 -18.00
N ARG A 57 -8.51 -5.79 -19.05
CA ARG A 57 -8.24 -6.67 -20.19
C ARG A 57 -7.10 -7.63 -19.85
N SER A 58 -6.05 -7.09 -19.22
CA SER A 58 -4.89 -7.84 -18.77
C SER A 58 -4.25 -7.19 -17.55
N ILE A 59 -3.59 -7.99 -16.75
CA ILE A 59 -2.71 -7.55 -15.67
C ILE A 59 -1.31 -8.03 -16.00
N GLN A 60 -0.41 -7.08 -16.19
CA GLN A 60 0.99 -7.33 -16.56
C GLN A 60 1.83 -7.13 -15.31
N THR A 61 2.52 -8.16 -14.88
CA THR A 61 3.41 -8.11 -13.71
C THR A 61 4.85 -8.32 -14.15
N GLN A 62 5.71 -7.40 -13.76
CA GLN A 62 7.14 -7.47 -13.97
C GLN A 62 7.86 -7.40 -12.63
N ARG A 63 8.63 -8.42 -12.33
CA ARG A 63 9.49 -8.47 -11.14
C ARG A 63 10.81 -7.80 -11.45
N SER A 64 11.39 -7.12 -10.46
CA SER A 64 12.70 -6.48 -10.60
C SER A 64 12.78 -5.36 -11.65
N LEU A 65 13.94 -5.14 -12.21
CA LEU A 65 14.32 -4.01 -13.06
C LEU A 65 14.04 -4.19 -14.55
N GLY A 66 12.99 -4.86 -14.93
CA GLY A 66 12.67 -5.00 -16.34
C GLY A 66 12.38 -3.67 -17.04
N ALA A 67 12.14 -3.74 -18.34
CA ALA A 67 11.87 -2.58 -19.17
C ALA A 67 10.62 -1.82 -18.68
N SER A 68 10.75 -0.55 -18.35
CA SER A 68 9.63 0.31 -17.96
C SER A 68 9.65 1.61 -18.74
N LYS A 69 8.47 2.04 -19.19
CA LYS A 69 8.27 3.27 -19.99
C LYS A 69 7.85 4.46 -19.11
N VAL A 70 8.43 4.57 -17.92
CA VAL A 70 8.17 5.66 -16.97
C VAL A 70 9.48 6.11 -16.32
N SER A 71 9.54 7.37 -15.92
CA SER A 71 10.70 7.93 -15.25
C SER A 71 10.80 7.54 -13.77
N ALA A 72 9.69 7.14 -13.15
CA ALA A 72 9.65 6.77 -11.75
C ALA A 72 10.22 5.36 -11.52
N PRO A 73 11.29 5.23 -10.73
CA PRO A 73 11.91 3.95 -10.48
C PRO A 73 11.10 3.12 -9.46
N SER A 74 11.01 1.83 -9.72
CA SER A 74 10.44 0.84 -8.82
C SER A 74 11.50 -0.18 -8.42
N VAL A 75 11.56 -0.50 -7.13
CA VAL A 75 12.56 -1.42 -6.55
C VAL A 75 12.11 -2.88 -6.66
N GLY A 76 10.85 -3.16 -6.31
CA GLY A 76 10.31 -4.51 -6.25
C GLY A 76 9.81 -5.03 -7.59
N GLY A 77 9.39 -4.14 -8.47
CA GLY A 77 8.80 -4.47 -9.75
C GLY A 77 7.61 -3.57 -10.12
N THR A 78 6.89 -3.98 -11.16
CA THR A 78 5.77 -3.21 -11.71
C THR A 78 4.56 -4.09 -11.91
N ILE A 79 3.38 -3.59 -11.57
CA ILE A 79 2.08 -4.19 -11.91
C ILE A 79 1.31 -3.16 -12.73
N ASN A 80 1.01 -3.48 -13.99
CA ASN A 80 0.24 -2.62 -14.89
C ASN A 80 -1.09 -3.27 -15.24
N ILE A 81 -2.18 -2.59 -14.93
CA ILE A 81 -3.55 -3.00 -15.26
C ILE A 81 -3.94 -2.30 -16.56
N VAL A 82 -4.19 -3.08 -17.60
CA VAL A 82 -4.65 -2.57 -18.92
C VAL A 82 -6.16 -2.74 -18.99
N THR A 83 -6.87 -1.64 -19.18
CA THR A 83 -8.33 -1.63 -19.28
C THR A 83 -8.82 -1.91 -20.70
N ARG A 84 -10.10 -2.22 -20.85
CA ARG A 84 -10.75 -2.42 -22.14
C ARG A 84 -11.10 -1.07 -22.77
N ASN A 85 -10.70 -0.87 -24.03
CA ASN A 85 -10.90 0.36 -24.79
C ASN A 85 -11.57 0.09 -26.15
N LEU A 86 -10.99 0.60 -27.25
CA LEU A 86 -11.52 0.45 -28.61
C LEU A 86 -11.70 -0.99 -29.09
N ASP A 87 -10.94 -1.91 -28.54
CA ASP A 87 -11.00 -3.33 -28.87
C ASP A 87 -12.14 -4.08 -28.15
N ALA A 88 -12.91 -3.40 -27.32
CA ALA A 88 -14.08 -3.98 -26.67
C ALA A 88 -15.14 -4.31 -27.76
N LYS A 89 -15.58 -5.56 -27.76
CA LYS A 89 -16.66 -5.99 -28.66
C LYS A 89 -17.99 -5.40 -28.23
N LYS A 90 -18.89 -5.18 -29.17
CA LYS A 90 -20.30 -4.82 -28.88
C LYS A 90 -20.94 -5.90 -28.02
N GLY A 91 -21.59 -5.49 -26.94
CA GLY A 91 -22.26 -6.37 -25.99
C GLY A 91 -22.09 -5.91 -24.56
N GLY A 92 -22.46 -6.76 -23.65
CA GLY A 92 -22.35 -6.46 -22.23
C GLY A 92 -22.59 -7.67 -21.35
N PHE A 93 -22.64 -7.44 -20.05
CA PHE A 93 -23.01 -8.46 -19.09
C PHE A 93 -23.68 -7.86 -17.85
N LEU A 94 -24.47 -8.67 -17.20
CA LEU A 94 -24.95 -8.47 -15.85
C LEU A 94 -24.47 -9.63 -14.99
N SER A 95 -23.95 -9.33 -13.80
CA SER A 95 -23.58 -10.37 -12.85
C SER A 95 -24.06 -10.05 -11.44
N TYR A 96 -24.43 -11.09 -10.71
CA TYR A 96 -24.74 -11.03 -9.29
C TYR A 96 -23.99 -12.15 -8.58
N GLY A 97 -23.38 -11.81 -7.45
CA GLY A 97 -22.65 -12.73 -6.59
C GLY A 97 -23.02 -12.55 -5.13
N MET A 98 -22.92 -13.63 -4.38
CA MET A 98 -23.10 -13.66 -2.92
C MET A 98 -22.05 -14.55 -2.27
N GLY A 99 -21.81 -14.35 -1.00
CA GLY A 99 -20.84 -15.13 -0.23
C GLY A 99 -21.11 -15.12 1.27
N ASN A 100 -20.14 -15.61 2.03
CA ASN A 100 -20.19 -15.59 3.49
C ASN A 100 -20.21 -14.15 4.05
N ASP A 101 -20.60 -14.02 5.32
CA ASP A 101 -20.65 -12.77 6.08
C ASP A 101 -21.44 -11.67 5.33
N GLY A 102 -22.61 -12.05 4.77
CA GLY A 102 -23.52 -11.13 4.08
C GLY A 102 -22.94 -10.50 2.80
N MET A 103 -21.87 -11.03 2.23
CA MET A 103 -21.24 -10.48 1.04
C MET A 103 -22.17 -10.61 -0.17
N ASN A 104 -22.37 -9.47 -0.84
CA ASN A 104 -23.12 -9.36 -2.09
C ASN A 104 -22.38 -8.45 -3.07
N LYS A 105 -22.46 -8.77 -4.37
CA LYS A 105 -21.91 -7.95 -5.43
C LYS A 105 -22.80 -7.99 -6.67
N ILE A 106 -23.19 -6.82 -7.16
CA ILE A 106 -23.86 -6.65 -8.44
C ILE A 106 -22.96 -5.84 -9.37
N LEU A 107 -22.89 -6.23 -10.63
CA LEU A 107 -22.04 -5.58 -11.61
C LEU A 107 -22.70 -5.66 -13.00
N PHE A 108 -22.69 -4.54 -13.72
CA PHE A 108 -23.07 -4.49 -15.14
C PHE A 108 -21.97 -3.85 -15.97
N SER A 109 -21.86 -4.24 -17.23
CA SER A 109 -20.99 -3.62 -18.22
C SER A 109 -21.66 -3.64 -19.57
N ILE A 110 -21.45 -2.56 -20.33
CA ILE A 110 -21.94 -2.44 -21.71
C ILE A 110 -20.89 -1.76 -22.58
N SER A 111 -20.71 -2.27 -23.79
CA SER A 111 -19.80 -1.73 -24.79
C SER A 111 -20.51 -1.63 -26.14
N SER A 112 -20.32 -0.51 -26.82
CA SER A 112 -20.91 -0.28 -28.16
C SER A 112 -20.17 -1.04 -29.27
N GLY A 113 -18.90 -1.42 -29.02
CA GLY A 113 -17.97 -1.71 -30.09
C GLY A 113 -17.61 -0.45 -30.87
N ILE A 114 -16.71 -0.57 -31.84
CA ILE A 114 -16.36 0.57 -32.71
C ILE A 114 -17.44 0.77 -33.79
N SER A 115 -17.96 1.98 -33.91
CA SER A 115 -18.93 2.37 -34.91
C SER A 115 -18.23 2.68 -36.25
N LYS A 116 -19.01 2.76 -37.32
CA LYS A 116 -18.51 3.21 -38.67
C LYS A 116 -17.90 4.61 -38.61
N SER A 117 -18.41 5.48 -37.74
CA SER A 117 -17.88 6.83 -37.53
C SER A 117 -16.66 6.88 -36.58
N GLY A 118 -16.16 5.74 -36.14
CA GLY A 118 -14.94 5.64 -35.32
C GLY A 118 -15.14 5.87 -33.82
N TRP A 119 -16.38 5.90 -33.33
CA TRP A 119 -16.67 6.01 -31.89
C TRP A 119 -16.80 4.63 -31.22
N ALA A 120 -16.33 4.55 -30.02
CA ALA A 120 -16.56 3.40 -29.13
C ALA A 120 -16.80 3.87 -27.68
N PHE A 121 -17.72 3.22 -26.98
CA PHE A 121 -18.11 3.51 -25.60
C PHE A 121 -18.05 2.24 -24.79
N THR A 122 -17.56 2.34 -23.56
CA THR A 122 -17.69 1.29 -22.55
C THR A 122 -18.09 1.93 -21.23
N LEU A 123 -19.16 1.41 -20.64
CA LEU A 123 -19.64 1.80 -19.32
C LEU A 123 -19.70 0.58 -18.42
N MET A 124 -19.30 0.72 -17.17
CA MET A 124 -19.48 -0.29 -16.14
C MET A 124 -19.88 0.38 -14.83
N GLY A 125 -20.71 -0.30 -14.08
CA GLY A 125 -21.11 0.12 -12.76
C GLY A 125 -21.41 -1.08 -11.87
N GLY A 126 -21.17 -0.94 -10.58
CA GLY A 126 -21.43 -2.00 -9.64
C GLY A 126 -21.49 -1.53 -8.19
N LYS A 127 -22.00 -2.39 -7.36
CA LYS A 127 -22.04 -2.25 -5.90
C LYS A 127 -21.61 -3.56 -5.26
N ASN A 128 -20.84 -3.44 -4.18
CA ASN A 128 -20.51 -4.56 -3.34
C ASN A 128 -20.70 -4.17 -1.85
N TRP A 129 -21.26 -5.08 -1.03
CA TRP A 129 -21.55 -4.82 0.36
C TRP A 129 -21.53 -6.12 1.16
N GLY A 130 -21.39 -6.01 2.48
CA GLY A 130 -21.40 -7.14 3.40
C GLY A 130 -21.02 -6.75 4.82
N ASP A 131 -21.12 -7.73 5.73
CA ASP A 131 -20.85 -7.53 7.15
C ASP A 131 -19.34 -7.59 7.48
N GLY A 132 -18.53 -8.15 6.57
CA GLY A 132 -17.11 -8.39 6.78
C GLY A 132 -16.82 -9.61 7.66
N TYR A 133 -15.62 -10.18 7.50
CA TYR A 133 -15.22 -11.38 8.27
C TYR A 133 -14.92 -11.07 9.74
N ILE A 134 -14.36 -9.90 10.03
CA ILE A 134 -13.99 -9.45 11.38
C ILE A 134 -15.15 -8.61 11.95
N GLN A 135 -15.38 -8.65 13.25
CA GLN A 135 -16.39 -7.84 13.93
C GLN A 135 -16.24 -6.34 13.59
N GLY A 136 -17.35 -5.69 13.22
CA GLY A 136 -17.41 -4.26 12.91
C GLY A 136 -16.66 -3.84 11.65
N THR A 137 -16.45 -4.77 10.71
CA THR A 137 -15.80 -4.49 9.43
C THR A 137 -16.77 -4.58 8.25
N ASP A 138 -18.00 -4.20 8.47
CA ASP A 138 -19.00 -4.03 7.44
C ASP A 138 -18.50 -3.06 6.37
N PHE A 139 -18.92 -3.30 5.14
CA PHE A 139 -18.47 -2.50 4.00
C PHE A 139 -19.60 -2.25 3.01
N GLU A 140 -19.52 -1.09 2.37
CA GLU A 140 -20.28 -0.71 1.20
C GLU A 140 -19.36 -0.01 0.21
N GLY A 141 -19.28 -0.53 -1.01
CA GLY A 141 -18.47 0.03 -2.06
C GLY A 141 -19.20 0.05 -3.39
N TYR A 142 -18.92 1.08 -4.16
CA TYR A 142 -19.36 1.23 -5.54
C TYR A 142 -18.15 1.25 -6.45
N ASN A 143 -18.33 0.82 -7.68
CA ASN A 143 -17.32 0.98 -8.71
C ASN A 143 -17.99 1.50 -9.99
N TRP A 144 -17.32 2.36 -10.67
CA TRP A 144 -17.76 2.90 -11.93
C TRP A 144 -16.58 3.07 -12.89
N PHE A 145 -16.85 2.86 -14.16
CA PHE A 145 -15.87 3.02 -15.23
C PHE A 145 -16.59 3.55 -16.46
N ALA A 146 -15.98 4.52 -17.12
CA ALA A 146 -16.43 5.03 -18.41
C ALA A 146 -15.22 5.21 -19.35
N SER A 147 -15.35 4.75 -20.58
CA SER A 147 -14.37 4.98 -21.62
C SER A 147 -15.07 5.42 -22.89
N ILE A 148 -14.60 6.53 -23.46
CA ILE A 148 -15.07 7.06 -24.74
C ILE A 148 -13.86 7.18 -25.64
N SER A 149 -13.88 6.52 -26.77
CA SER A 149 -12.79 6.55 -27.75
C SER A 149 -13.28 7.05 -29.09
N LYS A 150 -12.45 7.81 -29.75
CA LYS A 150 -12.67 8.32 -31.11
C LYS A 150 -11.45 8.03 -31.97
N ARG A 151 -11.60 7.21 -32.98
CA ARG A 151 -10.67 7.15 -34.09
C ARG A 151 -11.00 8.32 -35.05
N ILE A 152 -10.15 9.35 -35.02
CA ILE A 152 -10.34 10.55 -35.84
C ILE A 152 -10.05 10.21 -37.30
N ASN A 153 -8.94 9.53 -37.52
CA ASN A 153 -8.48 8.99 -38.81
C ASN A 153 -7.51 7.83 -38.54
N ASP A 154 -6.76 7.37 -39.53
CA ASP A 154 -5.79 6.28 -39.36
C ASP A 154 -4.55 6.66 -38.55
N GLU A 155 -4.27 7.95 -38.41
CA GLU A 155 -3.12 8.48 -37.70
C GLU A 155 -3.45 8.87 -36.24
N HIS A 156 -4.66 9.33 -35.97
CA HIS A 156 -5.04 9.93 -34.69
C HIS A 156 -6.21 9.22 -34.02
N GLN A 157 -6.00 8.88 -32.75
CA GLN A 157 -7.01 8.34 -31.83
C GLN A 157 -6.99 9.07 -30.52
N LEU A 158 -8.15 9.41 -29.98
CA LEU A 158 -8.36 9.94 -28.64
C LEU A 158 -9.17 8.95 -27.81
N THR A 159 -8.79 8.80 -26.55
CA THR A 159 -9.53 8.02 -25.57
C THR A 159 -9.61 8.79 -24.26
N LEU A 160 -10.83 9.06 -23.81
CA LEU A 160 -11.11 9.56 -22.47
C LEU A 160 -11.52 8.37 -21.61
N THR A 161 -10.79 8.14 -20.51
CA THR A 161 -11.07 7.07 -19.55
C THR A 161 -11.28 7.69 -18.18
N ALA A 162 -12.33 7.31 -17.48
CA ALA A 162 -12.61 7.74 -16.13
C ALA A 162 -13.08 6.54 -15.30
N PHE A 163 -12.60 6.42 -14.07
CA PHE A 163 -13.02 5.38 -13.15
C PHE A 163 -12.85 5.80 -11.69
N GLY A 164 -13.59 5.16 -10.81
CA GLY A 164 -13.53 5.38 -9.39
C GLY A 164 -14.25 4.28 -8.61
N ALA A 165 -13.99 4.23 -7.31
CA ALA A 165 -14.56 3.26 -6.39
C ALA A 165 -14.88 3.93 -5.05
N PRO A 166 -15.98 4.72 -4.96
CA PRO A 166 -16.40 5.27 -3.69
C PRO A 166 -16.75 4.14 -2.73
N GLN A 167 -16.21 4.19 -1.53
CA GLN A 167 -16.37 3.14 -0.55
C GLN A 167 -16.36 3.67 0.89
N GLU A 168 -17.03 2.92 1.76
CA GLU A 168 -16.95 3.06 3.22
C GLU A 168 -16.85 1.67 3.84
N HIS A 169 -15.93 1.49 4.78
CA HIS A 169 -15.81 0.22 5.50
C HIS A 169 -15.21 0.39 6.89
N GLY A 170 -15.59 -0.53 7.78
CA GLY A 170 -14.96 -0.70 9.07
C GLY A 170 -13.65 -1.48 8.95
N GLN A 171 -12.74 -1.24 9.88
CA GLN A 171 -11.44 -1.90 9.93
C GLN A 171 -11.12 -2.45 11.32
N ARG A 172 -10.35 -3.51 11.37
CA ARG A 172 -9.49 -3.79 12.51
C ARG A 172 -8.17 -3.06 12.28
N SER A 173 -7.72 -2.30 13.27
CA SER A 173 -6.48 -1.52 13.10
C SER A 173 -5.32 -2.42 12.67
N SER A 174 -4.75 -2.14 11.49
CA SER A 174 -3.63 -2.90 10.94
C SER A 174 -2.32 -2.63 11.70
N SER A 175 -2.16 -1.44 12.27
CA SER A 175 -0.91 -1.04 12.92
C SER A 175 -0.74 -1.63 14.32
N TYR A 176 -1.85 -1.85 15.05
CA TYR A 176 -1.80 -2.19 16.48
C TYR A 176 -2.86 -3.23 16.90
N GLY A 177 -3.63 -3.77 15.99
CA GLY A 177 -4.76 -4.65 16.29
C GLY A 177 -4.39 -6.11 16.59
N GLY A 178 -3.12 -6.48 16.45
CA GLY A 178 -2.66 -7.82 16.77
C GLY A 178 -2.69 -8.08 18.27
N LEU A 179 -3.08 -9.29 18.65
CA LEU A 179 -3.10 -9.77 20.03
C LEU A 179 -2.04 -10.85 20.25
N THR A 180 -1.61 -11.03 21.49
CA THR A 180 -0.78 -12.19 21.87
C THR A 180 -1.53 -13.49 21.66
N LEU A 181 -0.80 -14.61 21.58
CA LEU A 181 -1.45 -15.92 21.46
C LEU A 181 -2.33 -16.23 22.68
N ALA A 182 -1.90 -15.79 23.87
CA ALA A 182 -2.69 -15.93 25.09
C ALA A 182 -3.99 -15.14 25.05
N ASP A 183 -3.94 -13.88 24.58
CA ASP A 183 -5.14 -13.04 24.45
C ASP A 183 -6.10 -13.57 23.38
N TRP A 184 -5.61 -14.10 22.27
CA TRP A 184 -6.46 -14.77 21.27
C TRP A 184 -7.22 -15.95 21.87
N LYS A 185 -6.54 -16.78 22.69
CA LYS A 185 -7.18 -17.89 23.40
C LYS A 185 -8.19 -17.40 24.43
N MET A 186 -7.86 -16.36 25.18
CA MET A 186 -8.75 -15.74 26.16
C MET A 186 -10.01 -15.19 25.51
N VAL A 187 -9.89 -14.46 24.41
CA VAL A 187 -11.00 -13.91 23.65
C VAL A 187 -11.97 -15.02 23.20
N GLU A 188 -11.45 -16.17 22.76
CA GLU A 188 -12.30 -17.31 22.37
C GLU A 188 -12.97 -17.96 23.58
N THR A 189 -12.24 -18.17 24.69
CA THR A 189 -12.72 -18.94 25.83
C THR A 189 -13.57 -18.12 26.80
N VAL A 190 -13.26 -16.82 26.97
CA VAL A 190 -13.95 -15.93 27.91
C VAL A 190 -15.03 -15.10 27.22
N TYR A 191 -14.75 -14.50 26.07
CA TYR A 191 -15.70 -13.66 25.34
C TYR A 191 -16.53 -14.45 24.31
N GLY A 192 -16.17 -15.70 24.02
CA GLY A 192 -16.89 -16.58 23.11
C GLY A 192 -16.76 -16.20 21.64
N VAL A 193 -15.85 -15.31 21.26
CA VAL A 193 -15.64 -14.90 19.87
C VAL A 193 -14.70 -15.88 19.19
N LYS A 194 -15.28 -16.76 18.36
CA LYS A 194 -14.57 -17.84 17.65
C LYS A 194 -14.03 -17.39 16.29
N ASP A 195 -13.23 -18.27 15.68
CA ASP A 195 -12.68 -18.12 14.32
C ASP A 195 -11.85 -16.85 14.13
N HIS A 196 -11.22 -16.36 15.19
CA HIS A 196 -10.37 -15.17 15.23
C HIS A 196 -11.04 -13.92 14.63
N LYS A 197 -12.36 -13.82 14.76
CA LYS A 197 -13.19 -12.69 14.27
C LYS A 197 -13.19 -11.47 15.19
N TYR A 198 -12.54 -11.56 16.34
CA TYR A 198 -12.54 -10.50 17.35
C TYR A 198 -11.86 -9.21 16.84
N ASN A 199 -12.51 -8.07 17.16
CA ASN A 199 -11.99 -6.74 16.93
C ASN A 199 -12.01 -5.93 18.23
N PRO A 200 -10.84 -5.53 18.77
CA PRO A 200 -10.76 -4.81 20.06
C PRO A 200 -11.52 -3.49 20.11
N THR A 201 -11.86 -2.89 18.98
CA THR A 201 -12.58 -1.60 18.90
C THR A 201 -14.05 -1.74 18.51
N PHE A 202 -14.53 -2.96 18.28
CA PHE A 202 -15.94 -3.20 18.05
C PHE A 202 -16.71 -3.18 19.37
N GLY A 203 -17.82 -2.44 19.42
CA GLY A 203 -18.68 -2.38 20.61
C GLY A 203 -19.97 -1.65 20.38
N TYR A 204 -20.51 -1.04 21.44
CA TYR A 204 -21.86 -0.45 21.42
C TYR A 204 -21.89 0.92 22.07
N ARG A 205 -22.68 1.81 21.50
CA ARG A 205 -23.04 3.12 22.04
C ARG A 205 -24.13 3.01 23.13
N SER A 206 -24.40 4.10 23.82
CA SER A 206 -25.43 4.16 24.87
C SER A 206 -26.84 3.88 24.34
N ASN A 207 -27.12 4.17 23.08
CA ASN A 207 -28.39 3.86 22.42
C ASN A 207 -28.50 2.40 21.93
N GLY A 208 -27.47 1.56 22.19
CA GLY A 208 -27.44 0.18 21.76
C GLY A 208 -26.95 -0.04 20.30
N GLU A 209 -26.60 1.02 19.61
CA GLU A 209 -26.06 0.94 18.25
C GLU A 209 -24.68 0.28 18.24
N ALA A 210 -24.50 -0.72 17.36
CA ALA A 210 -23.21 -1.31 17.10
C ALA A 210 -22.29 -0.30 16.40
N TYR A 211 -21.06 -0.18 16.89
CA TYR A 211 -20.13 0.83 16.43
C TYR A 211 -18.70 0.30 16.41
N ASN A 212 -17.94 0.73 15.40
CA ASN A 212 -16.50 0.58 15.33
C ASN A 212 -15.88 1.91 14.90
N SER A 213 -15.05 2.49 15.75
CA SER A 213 -14.42 3.79 15.48
C SER A 213 -13.50 3.78 14.27
N TYR A 214 -12.83 2.65 14.00
CA TYR A 214 -11.92 2.53 12.86
C TYR A 214 -12.70 2.30 11.57
N ARG A 215 -13.02 3.39 10.88
CA ARG A 215 -13.71 3.39 9.58
C ARG A 215 -12.96 4.23 8.56
N ASN A 216 -12.97 3.76 7.32
CA ASN A 216 -12.45 4.48 6.15
C ASN A 216 -13.57 4.81 5.18
N LYS A 217 -13.53 6.03 4.64
CA LYS A 217 -14.43 6.48 3.60
C LYS A 217 -13.65 7.27 2.56
N TYR A 218 -13.54 6.74 1.35
CA TYR A 218 -12.73 7.34 0.29
C TYR A 218 -13.42 7.25 -1.07
N HIS A 219 -13.20 8.29 -1.89
CA HIS A 219 -13.40 8.26 -3.32
C HIS A 219 -12.24 8.99 -3.99
N LYS A 220 -11.40 8.25 -4.70
CA LYS A 220 -10.21 8.76 -5.40
C LYS A 220 -10.31 8.43 -6.89
N PRO A 221 -11.19 9.11 -7.65
CA PRO A 221 -11.37 8.87 -9.08
C PRO A 221 -10.14 9.31 -9.87
N GLN A 222 -9.94 8.67 -11.02
CA GLN A 222 -8.96 9.06 -12.01
C GLN A 222 -9.62 9.28 -13.36
N ILE A 223 -9.23 10.36 -14.01
CA ILE A 223 -9.66 10.72 -15.37
C ILE A 223 -8.40 10.89 -16.20
N SER A 224 -8.35 10.26 -17.37
CA SER A 224 -7.22 10.39 -18.29
C SER A 224 -7.69 10.62 -19.71
N LEU A 225 -7.04 11.53 -20.41
CA LEU A 225 -7.17 11.76 -21.86
C LEU A 225 -5.92 11.26 -22.55
N ASN A 226 -6.06 10.25 -23.37
CA ASN A 226 -4.96 9.62 -24.09
C ASN A 226 -5.07 9.93 -25.58
N HIS A 227 -4.01 10.46 -26.15
CA HIS A 227 -3.86 10.68 -27.58
C HIS A 227 -2.81 9.72 -28.13
N GLN A 228 -3.18 8.96 -29.13
CA GLN A 228 -2.27 8.13 -29.93
C GLN A 228 -2.12 8.75 -31.29
N TRP A 229 -0.88 9.05 -31.67
CA TRP A 229 -0.52 9.60 -32.97
C TRP A 229 0.44 8.66 -33.69
N GLN A 230 -0.03 8.04 -34.76
CA GLN A 230 0.83 7.27 -35.66
C GLN A 230 1.43 8.24 -36.68
N ILE A 231 2.63 8.72 -36.43
CA ILE A 231 3.32 9.76 -37.20
C ILE A 231 3.64 9.23 -38.61
N ASN A 232 4.10 7.98 -38.66
CA ASN A 232 4.36 7.23 -39.90
C ASN A 232 4.39 5.73 -39.58
N SER A 233 4.74 4.89 -40.57
CA SER A 233 4.78 3.43 -40.38
C SER A 233 5.79 2.94 -39.34
N LYS A 234 6.75 3.76 -38.94
CA LYS A 234 7.80 3.40 -37.96
C LYS A 234 7.69 4.11 -36.62
N SER A 235 7.01 5.25 -36.58
CA SER A 235 7.06 6.18 -35.46
C SER A 235 5.67 6.52 -34.93
N SER A 236 5.52 6.55 -33.62
CA SER A 236 4.30 6.94 -32.92
C SER A 236 4.59 7.80 -31.70
N LEU A 237 3.63 8.63 -31.33
CA LEU A 237 3.64 9.43 -30.10
C LEU A 237 2.37 9.12 -29.31
N SER A 238 2.55 8.71 -28.06
CA SER A 238 1.48 8.47 -27.10
C SER A 238 1.54 9.52 -26.00
N THR A 239 0.50 10.31 -25.83
CA THR A 239 0.43 11.36 -24.81
C THR A 239 -0.78 11.12 -23.92
N SER A 240 -0.56 11.12 -22.62
CA SER A 240 -1.57 10.93 -21.58
C SER A 240 -1.58 12.14 -20.64
N LEU A 241 -2.73 12.81 -20.57
CA LEU A 241 -3.03 13.81 -19.55
C LEU A 241 -3.95 13.16 -18.52
N TYR A 242 -3.65 13.29 -17.25
CA TYR A 242 -4.50 12.69 -16.22
C TYR A 242 -4.66 13.57 -14.99
N VAL A 243 -5.80 13.40 -14.32
CA VAL A 243 -6.15 14.09 -13.09
C VAL A 243 -6.80 13.11 -12.12
N SER A 244 -6.48 13.23 -10.83
CA SER A 244 -7.19 12.57 -9.75
C SER A 244 -7.51 13.58 -8.66
N LEU A 245 -8.81 13.74 -8.35
CA LEU A 245 -9.30 14.61 -7.29
C LEU A 245 -9.85 13.74 -6.17
N GLY A 246 -8.94 13.21 -5.35
CA GLY A 246 -9.26 12.27 -4.28
C GLY A 246 -9.80 12.96 -3.04
N ARG A 247 -10.90 12.43 -2.47
CA ARG A 247 -11.50 12.90 -1.21
C ARG A 247 -11.74 11.70 -0.31
N GLY A 248 -11.51 11.91 0.98
CA GLY A 248 -11.82 10.87 1.96
C GLY A 248 -11.09 11.01 3.27
N SER A 249 -11.47 10.14 4.19
CA SER A 249 -10.98 10.15 5.56
C SER A 249 -10.92 8.76 6.17
N GLY A 250 -9.97 8.61 7.09
CA GLY A 250 -9.97 7.55 8.10
C GLY A 250 -10.39 8.10 9.46
N PHE A 251 -10.25 7.28 10.47
CA PHE A 251 -10.52 7.65 11.87
C PHE A 251 -9.27 8.25 12.52
N SER A 252 -9.48 9.28 13.33
CA SER A 252 -8.50 9.82 14.27
C SER A 252 -9.20 10.10 15.60
N GLY A 253 -8.90 9.35 16.63
CA GLY A 253 -9.39 9.64 17.98
C GLY A 253 -8.56 10.74 18.63
N GLN A 254 -9.18 11.67 19.34
CA GLN A 254 -8.50 12.72 20.10
C GLN A 254 -8.89 12.61 21.56
N GLY A 255 -7.98 13.02 22.44
CA GLY A 255 -8.21 13.09 23.88
C GLY A 255 -7.60 14.34 24.46
N ASN A 256 -8.32 15.02 25.33
CA ASN A 256 -7.85 16.21 26.02
C ASN A 256 -6.96 15.83 27.20
N THR A 257 -5.66 15.78 27.01
CA THR A 257 -4.69 15.35 28.02
C THR A 257 -4.38 16.42 29.09
N GLU A 258 -4.84 17.66 28.91
CA GLU A 258 -4.67 18.73 29.88
C GLU A 258 -5.67 18.61 31.04
N PHE A 259 -6.93 18.22 30.73
CA PHE A 259 -8.00 18.17 31.72
C PHE A 259 -8.56 16.75 31.94
N SER A 260 -7.96 15.74 31.30
CA SER A 260 -8.42 14.36 31.34
C SER A 260 -7.23 13.41 31.23
N PRO A 261 -7.28 12.23 31.87
CA PRO A 261 -6.25 11.21 31.70
C PRO A 261 -6.31 10.49 30.36
N TYR A 262 -7.33 10.76 29.53
CA TYR A 262 -7.55 10.05 28.27
C TYR A 262 -6.81 10.74 27.13
N SER A 263 -6.20 9.93 26.27
CA SER A 263 -5.44 10.35 25.12
C SER A 263 -5.91 9.65 23.85
N TYR A 264 -5.29 9.96 22.73
CA TYR A 264 -5.48 9.24 21.47
C TYR A 264 -5.38 7.70 21.62
N SER A 265 -4.47 7.21 22.48
CA SER A 265 -4.29 5.78 22.70
C SER A 265 -5.51 5.12 23.35
N SER A 266 -6.33 5.86 24.08
CA SER A 266 -7.54 5.33 24.72
C SER A 266 -8.59 4.81 23.72
N TRP A 267 -8.55 5.29 22.47
CA TRP A 267 -9.40 4.81 21.41
C TRP A 267 -8.99 3.46 20.81
N ARG A 268 -7.81 2.93 21.14
CA ARG A 268 -7.22 1.82 20.40
C ARG A 268 -7.72 0.45 20.81
N GLY A 269 -8.39 0.21 21.83
CA GLY A 269 -8.82 -1.12 22.28
C GLY A 269 -7.67 -2.13 22.55
N ALA A 270 -6.63 -2.12 21.74
CA ALA A 270 -5.39 -2.89 21.92
C ALA A 270 -4.18 -2.11 21.38
N TYR A 271 -3.00 -2.38 21.92
CA TYR A 271 -1.75 -1.77 21.46
C TYR A 271 -0.56 -2.71 21.65
N LYS A 272 0.13 -3.02 20.56
CA LYS A 272 1.34 -3.86 20.54
C LYS A 272 1.19 -5.16 21.36
N GLY A 273 0.11 -5.87 21.11
CA GLY A 273 -0.21 -7.12 21.77
C GLY A 273 -0.95 -7.01 23.10
N THR A 274 -1.01 -5.83 23.70
CA THR A 274 -1.75 -5.62 24.95
C THR A 274 -3.19 -5.27 24.66
N LEU A 275 -4.14 -6.09 25.11
CA LEU A 275 -5.56 -5.77 25.11
C LEU A 275 -5.85 -4.82 26.27
N TYR A 276 -6.40 -3.65 25.98
CA TYR A 276 -6.74 -2.67 27.01
C TYR A 276 -8.07 -3.00 27.69
N ASP A 277 -8.09 -2.95 29.02
CA ASP A 277 -9.30 -3.10 29.84
C ASP A 277 -10.08 -1.79 29.95
N THR A 278 -9.44 -0.64 29.74
CA THR A 278 -10.11 0.66 29.68
C THR A 278 -11.16 0.64 28.57
N PHE A 279 -12.38 0.96 28.90
CA PHE A 279 -13.52 0.88 27.96
C PHE A 279 -13.79 -0.52 27.41
N ARG A 280 -13.53 -1.57 28.22
CA ARG A 280 -13.82 -2.96 27.88
C ARG A 280 -14.99 -3.47 28.73
N ARG A 281 -16.03 -4.00 28.08
CA ARG A 281 -17.13 -4.69 28.74
C ARG A 281 -16.75 -6.14 29.07
N SER A 282 -17.51 -6.76 29.96
CA SER A 282 -17.31 -8.17 30.37
C SER A 282 -17.47 -9.17 29.20
N ASP A 283 -18.21 -8.80 28.18
CA ASP A 283 -18.37 -9.59 26.93
C ASP A 283 -17.25 -9.35 25.90
N GLY A 284 -16.27 -8.54 26.25
CA GLY A 284 -15.13 -8.19 25.39
C GLY A 284 -15.39 -7.05 24.40
N THR A 285 -16.60 -6.51 24.31
CA THR A 285 -16.88 -5.40 23.42
C THR A 285 -16.35 -4.07 23.95
N PHE A 286 -16.08 -3.12 23.05
CA PHE A 286 -15.62 -1.79 23.44
C PHE A 286 -16.77 -0.93 23.95
N ASP A 287 -16.58 -0.24 25.06
CA ASP A 287 -17.62 0.52 25.74
C ASP A 287 -17.66 1.98 25.31
N TYR A 288 -18.31 2.26 24.18
CA TYR A 288 -18.52 3.63 23.73
C TYR A 288 -19.51 4.41 24.61
N ALA A 289 -20.42 3.70 25.29
CA ALA A 289 -21.34 4.33 26.22
C ALA A 289 -20.62 4.96 27.43
N ALA A 290 -19.55 4.34 27.92
CA ALA A 290 -18.72 4.90 28.97
C ALA A 290 -18.03 6.22 28.54
N ILE A 291 -17.55 6.31 27.29
CA ILE A 291 -17.02 7.56 26.74
C ILE A 291 -18.09 8.64 26.69
N GLU A 292 -19.30 8.32 26.21
CA GLU A 292 -20.43 9.26 26.16
C GLU A 292 -20.82 9.76 27.56
N GLU A 293 -20.79 8.93 28.60
CA GLU A 293 -21.05 9.33 29.97
C GLU A 293 -19.96 10.25 30.54
N ILE A 294 -18.68 9.92 30.34
CA ILE A 294 -17.56 10.77 30.73
C ILE A 294 -17.67 12.16 30.10
N ASN A 295 -17.98 12.22 28.81
CA ASN A 295 -18.08 13.48 28.09
C ASN A 295 -19.27 14.32 28.55
N ARG A 296 -20.41 13.69 28.84
CA ARG A 296 -21.62 14.36 29.29
C ARG A 296 -21.45 15.00 30.67
N THR A 297 -20.68 14.35 31.55
CA THR A 297 -20.46 14.78 32.93
C THR A 297 -19.23 15.65 33.11
N SER A 298 -18.40 15.80 32.08
CA SER A 298 -17.16 16.59 32.13
C SER A 298 -17.42 18.10 32.23
N GLN A 299 -16.71 18.77 33.13
CA GLN A 299 -16.72 20.23 33.26
C GLN A 299 -15.94 20.98 32.19
N TYR A 300 -15.05 20.28 31.49
CA TYR A 300 -14.14 20.84 30.50
C TYR A 300 -14.50 20.44 29.05
N GLY A 301 -15.76 20.14 28.81
CA GLY A 301 -16.23 19.61 27.53
C GLY A 301 -15.87 18.14 27.34
N SER A 302 -15.89 17.64 26.12
CA SER A 302 -15.56 16.24 25.82
C SER A 302 -14.12 15.91 26.22
N ALA A 303 -13.95 14.85 27.01
CA ALA A 303 -12.63 14.30 27.33
C ALA A 303 -12.01 13.60 26.10
N MET A 304 -12.84 12.97 25.28
CA MET A 304 -12.43 12.26 24.07
C MET A 304 -13.43 12.55 22.95
N VAL A 305 -12.92 12.77 21.74
CA VAL A 305 -13.75 13.00 20.53
C VAL A 305 -13.24 12.16 19.37
N ALA A 306 -14.15 11.77 18.49
CA ALA A 306 -13.79 11.20 17.21
C ALA A 306 -13.56 12.32 16.19
N ALA A 307 -12.50 12.21 15.41
CA ALA A 307 -12.20 13.09 14.29
C ALA A 307 -12.05 12.28 13.00
N ARG A 308 -12.36 12.90 11.89
CA ARG A 308 -12.00 12.41 10.56
C ARG A 308 -10.58 12.83 10.25
N SER A 309 -9.71 11.88 9.98
CA SER A 309 -8.40 12.11 9.40
C SER A 309 -8.56 12.21 7.88
N ASN A 310 -8.81 13.42 7.39
CA ASN A 310 -8.93 13.68 5.96
C ASN A 310 -7.56 13.50 5.29
N ASN A 311 -7.51 12.67 4.25
CA ASN A 311 -6.34 12.44 3.41
C ASN A 311 -6.79 12.52 1.96
N SER A 312 -7.02 13.76 1.52
CA SER A 312 -7.47 14.11 0.18
C SER A 312 -6.29 14.43 -0.71
N HIS A 313 -6.48 14.44 -2.03
CA HIS A 313 -5.44 14.89 -2.94
C HIS A 313 -6.01 15.57 -4.19
N ASP A 314 -5.19 16.47 -4.74
CA ASP A 314 -5.31 17.00 -6.09
C ASP A 314 -4.04 16.59 -6.85
N TRP A 315 -4.17 15.76 -7.86
CA TRP A 315 -3.07 15.15 -8.59
C TRP A 315 -3.24 15.36 -10.09
N TYR A 316 -2.22 15.90 -10.74
CA TYR A 316 -2.19 16.19 -12.17
C TYR A 316 -0.94 15.58 -12.78
N GLY A 317 -1.05 15.03 -13.98
CA GLY A 317 0.10 14.45 -14.65
C GLY A 317 0.04 14.52 -16.16
N LEU A 318 1.20 14.49 -16.75
CA LEU A 318 1.47 14.37 -18.18
C LEU A 318 2.51 13.27 -18.38
N LEU A 319 2.21 12.32 -19.25
CA LEU A 319 3.16 11.33 -19.72
C LEU A 319 3.13 11.32 -21.23
N SER A 320 4.26 11.54 -21.90
CA SER A 320 4.36 11.49 -23.37
C SER A 320 5.51 10.59 -23.77
N THR A 321 5.25 9.62 -24.64
CA THR A 321 6.23 8.62 -25.08
C THR A 321 6.29 8.57 -26.59
N TYR A 322 7.45 8.85 -27.14
CA TYR A 322 7.78 8.68 -28.54
C TYR A 322 8.38 7.29 -28.76
N THR A 323 7.90 6.59 -29.76
CA THR A 323 8.38 5.25 -30.14
C THR A 323 8.76 5.26 -31.61
N THR A 324 9.92 4.71 -31.95
CA THR A 324 10.34 4.59 -33.35
C THR A 324 11.23 3.37 -33.60
N LYS A 325 11.16 2.85 -34.83
CA LYS A 325 12.08 1.82 -35.33
C LYS A 325 13.27 2.48 -36.03
N ILE A 326 14.48 2.08 -35.65
CA ILE A 326 15.73 2.55 -36.23
C ILE A 326 16.36 1.38 -37.00
N GLY A 327 16.37 1.50 -38.35
CA GLY A 327 16.80 0.37 -39.19
C GLY A 327 15.86 -0.83 -39.05
N GLN A 328 16.42 -2.03 -39.06
CA GLN A 328 15.67 -3.30 -38.98
C GLN A 328 15.71 -3.94 -37.59
N ASN A 329 16.68 -3.57 -36.75
CA ASN A 329 17.02 -4.31 -35.53
C ASN A 329 16.83 -3.50 -34.25
N PHE A 330 16.57 -2.20 -34.32
CA PHE A 330 16.44 -1.35 -33.14
C PHE A 330 15.05 -0.77 -32.99
N ASP A 331 14.54 -0.81 -31.75
CA ASP A 331 13.35 -0.08 -31.33
C ASP A 331 13.76 0.93 -30.25
N PHE A 332 13.37 2.18 -30.43
CA PHE A 332 13.64 3.26 -29.49
C PHE A 332 12.34 3.74 -28.85
N TYR A 333 12.39 3.95 -27.55
CA TYR A 333 11.38 4.62 -26.74
C TYR A 333 12.02 5.79 -26.01
N GLY A 334 11.38 6.94 -26.02
CA GLY A 334 11.85 8.08 -25.24
C GLY A 334 10.69 8.94 -24.85
N GLY A 335 10.72 9.53 -23.66
CA GLY A 335 9.58 10.30 -23.22
C GLY A 335 9.88 11.23 -22.06
N VAL A 336 8.84 11.97 -21.69
CA VAL A 336 8.82 12.91 -20.57
C VAL A 336 7.65 12.59 -19.66
N ASP A 337 7.86 12.82 -18.38
CA ASP A 337 6.92 12.58 -17.29
C ASP A 337 6.90 13.81 -16.37
N TYR A 338 5.72 14.36 -16.15
CA TYR A 338 5.50 15.46 -15.22
C TYR A 338 4.33 15.11 -14.30
N ARG A 339 4.51 15.28 -13.00
CA ARG A 339 3.48 15.06 -11.98
C ARG A 339 3.51 16.16 -10.94
N TYR A 340 2.33 16.69 -10.64
CA TYR A 340 2.10 17.61 -9.54
C TYR A 340 1.05 16.99 -8.60
N TYR A 341 1.38 16.93 -7.34
CA TYR A 341 0.54 16.35 -6.29
C TYR A 341 0.44 17.29 -5.10
N LYS A 342 -0.78 17.50 -4.65
CA LYS A 342 -1.09 18.18 -3.40
C LYS A 342 -1.89 17.22 -2.52
N GLY A 343 -1.29 16.75 -1.43
CA GLY A 343 -1.96 16.00 -0.39
C GLY A 343 -2.53 16.92 0.68
N VAL A 344 -3.80 16.78 1.02
CA VAL A 344 -4.47 17.57 2.07
C VAL A 344 -4.66 16.69 3.29
N HIS A 345 -4.02 17.08 4.40
CA HIS A 345 -4.03 16.34 5.67
C HIS A 345 -4.62 17.22 6.77
N ARG A 346 -5.86 16.91 7.16
CA ARG A 346 -6.60 17.68 8.15
C ARG A 346 -7.43 16.76 9.04
N ASN A 347 -7.40 16.99 10.34
CA ASN A 347 -8.30 16.32 11.26
C ASN A 347 -9.44 17.26 11.63
N GLU A 348 -10.67 16.79 11.49
CA GLU A 348 -11.90 17.53 11.80
C GLU A 348 -12.77 16.70 12.75
N ILE A 349 -13.26 17.32 13.81
CA ILE A 349 -14.17 16.65 14.75
C ILE A 349 -15.39 16.13 13.99
N SER A 350 -15.68 14.84 14.13
CA SER A 350 -16.85 14.18 13.54
C SER A 350 -17.93 13.84 14.56
N ASP A 351 -17.55 13.62 15.82
CA ASP A 351 -18.48 13.30 16.91
C ASP A 351 -17.90 13.74 18.26
N LEU A 352 -18.65 14.48 19.02
CA LEU A 352 -18.30 14.93 20.37
C LEU A 352 -18.61 13.87 21.44
N PHE A 353 -19.21 12.74 21.08
CA PHE A 353 -19.57 11.65 21.97
C PHE A 353 -20.30 12.13 23.24
N GLY A 354 -21.38 12.90 23.04
CA GLY A 354 -22.25 13.36 24.14
C GLY A 354 -21.78 14.62 24.87
N GLY A 355 -20.61 15.15 24.57
CA GLY A 355 -20.15 16.43 25.12
C GLY A 355 -20.65 17.64 24.32
N SER A 356 -20.48 18.82 24.87
CA SER A 356 -20.98 20.08 24.26
C SER A 356 -19.92 20.79 23.42
N TYR A 357 -18.63 20.57 23.67
CA TYR A 357 -17.49 21.11 22.96
C TYR A 357 -16.24 20.29 23.25
N TYR A 358 -15.16 20.54 22.55
CA TYR A 358 -13.84 19.95 22.79
C TYR A 358 -12.77 21.04 22.92
N LEU A 359 -11.83 20.85 23.83
CA LEU A 359 -10.62 21.69 23.98
C LEU A 359 -9.43 20.87 23.45
N ASP A 360 -8.80 21.35 22.39
CA ASP A 360 -7.69 20.65 21.76
C ASP A 360 -6.37 20.90 22.48
N SER A 361 -5.96 19.95 23.31
CA SER A 361 -4.69 20.04 24.07
C SER A 361 -3.45 20.07 23.17
N GLU A 362 -3.53 19.62 21.92
CA GLU A 362 -2.41 19.70 20.97
C GLU A 362 -2.01 21.15 20.68
N ARG A 363 -2.94 22.10 20.79
CA ARG A 363 -2.63 23.54 20.66
C ARG A 363 -1.59 24.02 21.69
N GLY A 364 -1.50 23.34 22.84
CA GLY A 364 -0.48 23.59 23.84
C GLY A 364 0.95 23.21 23.42
N ASN A 365 1.07 22.37 22.41
CA ASN A 365 2.36 21.93 21.87
C ASN A 365 2.84 22.77 20.67
N VAL A 366 2.06 23.78 20.27
CA VAL A 366 2.43 24.68 19.18
C VAL A 366 3.41 25.72 19.67
N ASP A 367 4.57 25.85 19.01
CA ASP A 367 5.59 26.84 19.36
C ASP A 367 5.12 28.26 18.95
N PRO A 368 5.07 29.22 19.90
CA PRO A 368 4.73 30.63 19.61
C PRO A 368 5.65 31.31 18.59
N LYS A 369 6.88 30.81 18.41
CA LYS A 369 7.81 31.31 17.38
C LYS A 369 7.35 30.99 15.97
N ASN A 370 6.63 29.89 15.82
CA ASN A 370 6.10 29.41 14.53
C ASN A 370 4.67 29.91 14.30
N ASN A 371 3.90 30.04 15.39
CA ASN A 371 2.51 30.48 15.33
C ASN A 371 2.20 31.45 16.48
N ILE A 372 2.09 32.70 16.17
CA ILE A 372 1.85 33.78 17.16
C ILE A 372 0.56 33.56 17.95
N HIS A 373 -0.43 32.86 17.38
CA HIS A 373 -1.70 32.57 18.05
C HIS A 373 -1.53 31.59 19.22
N ALA A 374 -0.45 30.83 19.27
CA ALA A 374 -0.17 29.88 20.36
C ALA A 374 0.03 30.58 21.72
N SER A 375 0.33 31.88 21.72
CA SER A 375 0.42 32.71 22.94
C SER A 375 -0.93 33.25 23.38
N ASP A 376 -2.00 33.11 22.59
CA ASP A 376 -3.33 33.62 22.90
C ASP A 376 -4.17 32.53 23.59
N PRO A 377 -4.58 32.76 24.88
CA PRO A 377 -5.46 31.80 25.56
C PRO A 377 -6.80 31.58 24.85
N ASN A 378 -7.32 32.57 24.13
CA ASN A 378 -8.58 32.40 23.38
C ASN A 378 -8.42 31.43 22.24
N TRP A 379 -7.27 31.39 21.59
CA TRP A 379 -6.98 30.38 20.58
C TRP A 379 -6.67 29.02 21.23
N ARG A 380 -5.87 28.97 22.27
CA ARG A 380 -5.46 27.73 22.96
C ARG A 380 -6.66 26.98 23.55
N TYR A 381 -7.59 27.67 24.17
CA TYR A 381 -8.76 27.13 24.86
C TYR A 381 -10.05 27.34 24.08
N GLN A 382 -9.97 27.53 22.79
CA GLN A 382 -11.14 27.65 21.94
C GLN A 382 -12.05 26.43 22.07
N LYS A 383 -13.34 26.66 22.31
CA LYS A 383 -14.36 25.61 22.35
C LYS A 383 -14.68 25.17 20.93
N LEU A 384 -14.32 23.93 20.59
CA LEU A 384 -14.47 23.36 19.25
C LEU A 384 -15.71 22.46 19.18
N GLY A 385 -16.38 22.48 18.03
CA GLY A 385 -17.53 21.68 17.70
C GLY A 385 -17.28 20.73 16.52
N VAL A 386 -18.33 20.01 16.11
CA VAL A 386 -18.27 19.15 14.92
C VAL A 386 -17.93 19.98 13.68
N GLY A 387 -16.96 19.53 12.89
CA GLY A 387 -16.43 20.20 11.72
C GLY A 387 -15.20 21.08 11.98
N ASP A 388 -14.90 21.42 13.25
CA ASP A 388 -13.72 22.19 13.59
C ASP A 388 -12.44 21.34 13.49
N VAL A 389 -11.34 22.05 13.15
CA VAL A 389 -10.03 21.44 12.99
C VAL A 389 -9.37 21.17 14.35
N VAL A 390 -8.80 19.99 14.49
CA VAL A 390 -8.02 19.53 15.65
C VAL A 390 -6.74 18.89 15.22
N PHE A 391 -5.70 18.95 16.05
CA PHE A 391 -4.45 18.20 15.96
C PHE A 391 -3.55 18.57 14.79
N ARG A 392 -4.06 18.67 13.55
CA ARG A 392 -3.24 18.99 12.35
C ARG A 392 -4.08 19.58 11.22
N ASP A 393 -3.45 20.46 10.45
CA ASP A 393 -3.97 20.97 9.17
C ASP A 393 -2.81 21.41 8.28
N TYR A 394 -2.42 20.55 7.35
CA TYR A 394 -1.37 20.89 6.39
C TYR A 394 -1.63 20.30 5.01
N ASP A 395 -1.04 20.95 4.01
CA ASP A 395 -0.92 20.41 2.66
C ASP A 395 0.53 19.98 2.41
N GLY A 396 0.71 18.77 1.88
CA GLY A 396 1.98 18.26 1.39
C GLY A 396 2.04 18.37 -0.13
N PHE A 397 3.14 18.88 -0.66
CA PHE A 397 3.30 19.07 -2.09
C PHE A 397 4.46 18.24 -2.62
N VAL A 398 4.23 17.58 -3.75
CA VAL A 398 5.25 16.85 -4.49
C VAL A 398 5.16 17.24 -5.95
N MET A 399 6.28 17.66 -6.52
CA MET A 399 6.42 17.88 -7.96
C MET A 399 7.51 16.97 -8.47
N GLN A 400 7.20 16.20 -9.50
CA GLN A 400 8.17 15.34 -10.15
C GLN A 400 8.17 15.59 -11.65
N GLU A 401 9.35 15.79 -12.19
CA GLU A 401 9.59 15.99 -13.62
C GLU A 401 10.78 15.16 -14.06
N GLY A 402 10.70 14.58 -15.24
CA GLY A 402 11.80 13.76 -15.73
C GLY A 402 11.66 13.34 -17.18
N GLY A 403 12.71 12.73 -17.65
CA GLY A 403 12.77 12.11 -18.96
C GLY A 403 13.34 10.70 -18.86
N PHE A 404 12.99 9.87 -19.82
CA PHE A 404 13.45 8.49 -19.91
C PHE A 404 13.66 8.07 -21.35
N PHE A 405 14.52 7.06 -21.54
CA PHE A 405 14.71 6.42 -22.82
C PHE A 405 14.96 4.92 -22.65
N GLN A 406 14.70 4.19 -23.71
CA GLN A 406 15.07 2.79 -23.86
C GLN A 406 15.40 2.51 -25.31
N LEU A 407 16.51 1.83 -25.56
CA LEU A 407 16.91 1.32 -26.86
C LEU A 407 16.94 -0.20 -26.78
N GLU A 408 16.15 -0.85 -27.62
CA GLU A 408 16.08 -2.30 -27.75
C GLU A 408 16.73 -2.75 -29.05
N TYR A 409 17.52 -3.82 -28.98
CA TYR A 409 18.12 -4.49 -30.11
C TYR A 409 17.54 -5.89 -30.25
N ASN A 410 17.05 -6.22 -31.43
CA ASN A 410 16.49 -7.53 -31.73
C ASN A 410 17.04 -8.03 -33.08
N LYS A 411 17.85 -9.07 -33.05
CA LYS A 411 18.36 -9.71 -34.25
C LYS A 411 18.60 -11.20 -34.00
N ASN A 412 18.03 -12.03 -34.86
CA ASN A 412 18.17 -13.48 -34.79
C ASN A 412 17.75 -14.04 -33.41
N ARG A 413 18.72 -14.55 -32.65
CA ARG A 413 18.52 -15.18 -31.34
C ARG A 413 18.82 -14.25 -30.18
N LEU A 414 19.32 -13.05 -30.45
CA LEU A 414 19.73 -12.07 -29.44
C LEU A 414 18.73 -10.93 -29.36
N SER A 415 18.22 -10.67 -28.14
CA SER A 415 17.53 -9.44 -27.78
C SER A 415 18.29 -8.77 -26.65
N ALA A 416 18.50 -7.46 -26.73
CA ALA A 416 19.17 -6.71 -25.69
C ALA A 416 18.51 -5.33 -25.51
N PHE A 417 18.68 -4.71 -24.36
CA PHE A 417 18.21 -3.35 -24.13
C PHE A 417 19.17 -2.55 -23.23
N VAL A 418 19.17 -1.25 -23.42
CA VAL A 418 19.67 -0.28 -22.46
C VAL A 418 18.58 0.75 -22.19
N ALA A 419 18.43 1.16 -20.95
CA ALA A 419 17.44 2.14 -20.55
C ALA A 419 18.01 3.07 -19.49
N GLY A 420 17.55 4.30 -19.48
CA GLY A 420 17.93 5.30 -18.49
C GLY A 420 16.82 6.30 -18.24
N SER A 421 16.86 6.93 -17.09
CA SER A 421 16.00 8.05 -16.75
C SER A 421 16.71 9.05 -15.86
N LEU A 422 16.28 10.31 -15.97
CA LEU A 422 16.68 11.38 -15.08
C LEU A 422 15.40 12.07 -14.57
N SER A 423 15.29 12.30 -13.28
CA SER A 423 14.13 12.95 -12.69
C SER A 423 14.53 13.88 -11.54
N ASN A 424 13.78 14.96 -11.38
CA ASN A 424 13.83 15.82 -10.20
C ASN A 424 12.54 15.63 -9.39
N THR A 425 12.67 15.50 -8.08
CA THR A 425 11.53 15.44 -7.16
C THR A 425 11.66 16.59 -6.15
N GLY A 426 10.71 17.50 -6.20
CA GLY A 426 10.60 18.64 -5.29
C GLY A 426 9.54 18.40 -4.22
N TYR A 427 9.86 18.73 -2.98
CA TYR A 427 8.97 18.62 -1.83
C TYR A 427 8.84 19.95 -1.11
N TRP A 428 7.60 20.30 -0.67
CA TRP A 428 7.34 21.41 0.24
C TRP A 428 6.04 21.17 1.01
N ARG A 429 5.83 21.97 2.09
CA ARG A 429 4.64 21.95 2.96
C ARG A 429 4.03 23.31 3.08
N TYR A 430 2.74 23.32 3.37
CA TYR A 430 1.99 24.48 3.83
C TYR A 430 1.16 24.06 5.03
N ASP A 431 1.54 24.49 6.23
CA ASP A 431 0.93 24.10 7.51
C ASP A 431 0.15 25.27 8.10
N ARG A 432 -1.08 25.04 8.53
CA ARG A 432 -2.00 26.04 9.09
C ARG A 432 -2.32 25.79 10.56
N PHE A 433 -1.77 24.74 11.16
CA PHE A 433 -2.01 24.40 12.56
C PHE A 433 -0.79 24.74 13.43
N TYR A 434 0.39 24.24 13.10
CA TYR A 434 1.63 24.48 13.83
C TYR A 434 2.29 25.81 13.45
N TYR A 435 1.86 26.43 12.36
CA TYR A 435 2.43 27.66 11.82
C TYR A 435 1.34 28.69 11.55
N ASP A 436 1.62 29.96 11.80
CA ASP A 436 0.79 31.07 11.35
C ASP A 436 0.99 31.30 9.83
N LYS A 437 0.19 32.22 9.28
CA LYS A 437 0.19 32.50 7.84
C LYS A 437 1.57 32.93 7.29
N GLU A 438 2.38 33.62 8.09
CA GLU A 438 3.69 34.12 7.65
C GLU A 438 4.73 32.99 7.60
N HIS A 439 4.60 31.98 8.45
CA HIS A 439 5.53 30.86 8.59
C HIS A 439 5.00 29.53 7.99
N ALA A 440 3.78 29.55 7.43
CA ALA A 440 3.07 28.35 6.98
C ALA A 440 3.79 27.55 5.88
N LYS A 441 4.49 28.25 4.97
CA LYS A 441 5.17 27.61 3.84
C LYS A 441 6.60 27.22 4.20
N SER A 442 6.94 25.94 4.00
CA SER A 442 8.32 25.47 4.11
C SER A 442 9.18 25.93 2.94
N ASP A 443 10.50 25.79 3.09
CA ASP A 443 11.40 25.78 1.95
C ASP A 443 11.08 24.59 1.02
N VAL A 444 11.51 24.72 -0.24
CA VAL A 444 11.44 23.65 -1.23
C VAL A 444 12.76 22.91 -1.25
N VAL A 445 12.70 21.57 -1.14
CA VAL A 445 13.86 20.71 -1.30
C VAL A 445 13.72 19.87 -2.58
N ASN A 446 14.79 19.75 -3.33
CA ASN A 446 14.83 19.02 -4.58
C ASN A 446 15.84 17.86 -4.51
N PHE A 447 15.44 16.72 -5.06
CA PHE A 447 16.28 15.52 -5.17
C PHE A 447 16.37 15.08 -6.63
N LEU A 448 17.59 15.13 -7.18
CA LEU A 448 17.84 14.64 -8.51
C LEU A 448 18.07 13.13 -8.45
N GLY A 449 17.22 12.38 -9.15
CA GLY A 449 17.28 10.92 -9.25
C GLY A 449 17.61 10.45 -10.66
N PHE A 450 18.09 9.23 -10.78
CA PHE A 450 18.36 8.60 -12.07
C PHE A 450 18.18 7.09 -12.01
N THR A 451 17.98 6.49 -13.18
CA THR A 451 18.08 5.04 -13.37
C THR A 451 19.00 4.73 -14.52
N ALA A 452 19.73 3.63 -14.43
CA ALA A 452 20.50 3.05 -15.51
C ALA A 452 20.30 1.54 -15.49
N LYS A 453 19.80 0.96 -16.60
CA LYS A 453 19.50 -0.47 -16.71
C LYS A 453 19.96 -1.02 -18.03
N GLY A 454 20.30 -2.30 -18.05
CA GLY A 454 20.58 -3.03 -19.26
C GLY A 454 20.34 -4.51 -19.09
N GLY A 455 20.10 -5.19 -20.18
CA GLY A 455 19.89 -6.62 -20.17
C GLY A 455 19.97 -7.21 -21.57
N ALA A 456 20.10 -8.53 -21.59
CA ALA A 456 20.12 -9.30 -22.83
C ALA A 456 19.43 -10.65 -22.60
N ASN A 457 18.79 -11.14 -23.66
CA ASN A 457 18.25 -12.49 -23.74
C ASN A 457 18.83 -13.16 -24.98
N TYR A 458 19.27 -14.41 -24.83
CA TYR A 458 19.75 -15.23 -25.92
C TYR A 458 18.92 -16.53 -26.03
N ASN A 459 18.32 -16.75 -27.17
CA ASN A 459 17.60 -17.98 -27.49
C ASN A 459 18.59 -19.00 -28.13
N PHE A 460 18.98 -20.03 -27.39
CA PHE A 460 19.83 -21.10 -27.94
C PHE A 460 19.15 -21.82 -29.09
N ASN A 461 17.85 -22.01 -28.94
CA ASN A 461 16.94 -22.57 -29.93
C ASN A 461 15.49 -22.14 -29.60
N ASP A 462 14.50 -22.72 -30.22
CA ASP A 462 13.08 -22.39 -30.01
C ASP A 462 12.56 -22.78 -28.61
N ASN A 463 13.28 -23.63 -27.90
CA ASN A 463 12.89 -24.18 -26.61
C ASN A 463 13.65 -23.56 -25.42
N HIS A 464 14.87 -23.08 -25.61
CA HIS A 464 15.75 -22.68 -24.53
C HIS A 464 16.23 -21.24 -24.68
N ASN A 465 16.13 -20.48 -23.59
CA ASN A 465 16.69 -19.13 -23.53
C ASN A 465 17.35 -18.84 -22.17
N VAL A 466 18.29 -17.93 -22.19
CA VAL A 466 18.94 -17.35 -20.99
C VAL A 466 18.85 -15.86 -21.09
N PHE A 467 18.54 -15.19 -19.96
CA PHE A 467 18.60 -13.74 -19.87
C PHE A 467 19.39 -13.27 -18.65
N ALA A 468 19.96 -12.08 -18.76
CA ALA A 468 20.60 -11.39 -17.66
C ALA A 468 20.19 -9.92 -17.70
N ASN A 469 19.87 -9.34 -16.53
CA ASN A 469 19.55 -7.94 -16.36
C ASN A 469 20.38 -7.36 -15.21
N VAL A 470 20.79 -6.11 -15.34
CA VAL A 470 21.46 -5.34 -14.29
C VAL A 470 20.91 -3.93 -14.29
N GLY A 471 20.84 -3.32 -13.12
CA GLY A 471 20.42 -1.94 -13.02
C GLY A 471 20.81 -1.28 -11.72
N TYR A 472 20.85 0.04 -11.79
CA TYR A 472 21.12 0.93 -10.67
C TYR A 472 20.08 2.05 -10.63
N ILE A 473 19.55 2.31 -9.45
CA ILE A 473 18.52 3.33 -9.20
C ILE A 473 19.01 4.26 -8.11
N SER A 474 18.86 5.58 -8.33
CA SER A 474 18.97 6.61 -7.30
C SER A 474 17.64 7.36 -7.30
N ARG A 475 16.91 7.33 -6.19
CA ARG A 475 15.60 7.96 -6.06
C ARG A 475 15.51 8.83 -4.82
N ALA A 476 14.64 9.85 -4.85
CA ALA A 476 14.36 10.70 -3.70
C ALA A 476 13.94 9.87 -2.46
N PRO A 477 14.31 10.31 -1.25
CA PRO A 477 13.78 9.75 -0.01
C PRO A 477 12.27 10.00 0.07
N LYS A 478 11.58 9.32 1.01
CA LYS A 478 10.16 9.58 1.25
C LYS A 478 9.94 11.02 1.73
N TYR A 479 8.74 11.53 1.53
CA TYR A 479 8.33 12.86 1.97
C TYR A 479 8.46 13.02 3.49
N SER A 480 7.67 12.24 4.24
CA SER A 480 7.71 12.24 5.70
C SER A 480 8.78 11.29 6.22
N TYR A 481 9.48 11.69 7.27
CA TYR A 481 10.60 10.94 7.87
C TYR A 481 11.76 10.64 6.90
N GLY A 482 11.82 11.36 5.82
CA GLY A 482 12.88 11.35 4.83
C GLY A 482 13.30 12.77 4.49
N ALA A 483 12.55 13.45 3.62
CA ALA A 483 12.79 14.85 3.27
C ALA A 483 12.41 15.81 4.41
N PHE A 484 11.30 15.53 5.11
CA PHE A 484 10.91 16.23 6.33
C PHE A 484 11.22 15.41 7.57
N MET A 485 11.60 16.08 8.67
CA MET A 485 11.97 15.46 9.94
C MET A 485 10.79 14.74 10.59
N THR A 486 9.58 15.27 10.46
CA THR A 486 8.35 14.68 11.02
C THR A 486 7.29 14.48 9.96
N ALA A 487 6.25 13.68 10.30
CA ALA A 487 5.14 13.47 9.40
C ALA A 487 4.21 14.69 9.29
N ASP A 488 3.76 15.23 10.42
CA ASP A 488 2.58 16.09 10.49
C ASP A 488 2.72 17.33 11.42
N LYS A 489 3.86 17.52 12.08
CA LYS A 489 4.02 18.57 13.09
C LYS A 489 5.03 19.67 12.74
N SER A 490 5.83 19.54 11.71
CA SER A 490 6.92 20.46 11.43
C SER A 490 7.18 20.63 9.93
N ASN A 491 7.46 21.89 9.56
CA ASN A 491 7.96 22.26 8.23
C ASN A 491 9.49 22.08 8.10
N VAL A 492 10.15 21.56 9.13
CA VAL A 492 11.62 21.45 9.16
C VAL A 492 12.09 20.34 8.22
N LEU A 493 12.97 20.73 7.29
CA LEU A 493 13.60 19.81 6.37
C LEU A 493 14.71 19.00 7.05
N ASN A 494 14.82 17.73 6.65
CA ASN A 494 15.93 16.90 7.02
C ASN A 494 17.16 17.25 6.15
N LYS A 495 18.11 17.97 6.72
CA LYS A 495 19.32 18.42 6.02
C LYS A 495 20.28 17.27 5.66
N GLU A 496 20.11 16.10 6.28
CA GLU A 496 20.90 14.89 6.03
C GLU A 496 20.20 13.92 5.08
N ALA A 497 19.03 14.29 4.55
CA ALA A 497 18.31 13.46 3.61
C ALA A 497 19.11 13.25 2.32
N VAL A 498 19.27 12.02 1.94
CA VAL A 498 19.97 11.60 0.71
C VAL A 498 19.09 10.67 -0.10
N ASN A 499 19.37 10.57 -1.38
CA ASN A 499 18.70 9.59 -2.25
C ASN A 499 18.94 8.17 -1.75
N GLU A 500 17.87 7.38 -1.77
CA GLU A 500 17.97 5.93 -1.67
C GLU A 500 18.60 5.37 -2.95
N LYS A 501 19.45 4.35 -2.82
CA LYS A 501 20.14 3.71 -3.93
C LYS A 501 19.81 2.23 -3.97
N VAL A 502 19.61 1.70 -5.16
CA VAL A 502 19.31 0.28 -5.36
C VAL A 502 20.17 -0.25 -6.49
N PHE A 503 20.93 -1.28 -6.19
CA PHE A 503 21.59 -2.12 -7.19
C PHE A 503 20.82 -3.43 -7.33
N SER A 504 20.54 -3.87 -8.55
CA SER A 504 19.88 -5.16 -8.80
C SER A 504 20.49 -5.89 -9.99
N ALA A 505 20.64 -7.20 -9.86
CA ALA A 505 21.06 -8.10 -10.93
C ALA A 505 20.14 -9.33 -10.93
N GLU A 506 19.85 -9.83 -12.12
CA GLU A 506 19.02 -11.01 -12.33
C GLU A 506 19.56 -11.87 -13.46
N LEU A 507 19.54 -13.20 -13.26
CA LEU A 507 19.88 -14.21 -14.25
C LEU A 507 18.71 -15.17 -14.37
N GLY A 508 18.25 -15.42 -15.58
CA GLY A 508 17.11 -16.29 -15.83
C GLY A 508 17.38 -17.34 -16.90
N TYR A 509 16.74 -18.47 -16.77
CA TYR A 509 16.68 -19.54 -17.76
C TYR A 509 15.23 -19.91 -18.03
N GLY A 510 14.87 -19.97 -19.29
CA GLY A 510 13.54 -20.39 -19.76
C GLY A 510 13.60 -21.65 -20.61
N PHE A 511 12.68 -22.55 -20.37
CA PHE A 511 12.40 -23.71 -21.21
C PHE A 511 10.94 -23.71 -21.61
N ARG A 512 10.65 -23.94 -22.89
CA ARG A 512 9.28 -24.15 -23.37
C ARG A 512 9.24 -25.14 -24.53
N ASN A 513 8.19 -25.93 -24.54
CA ASN A 513 7.80 -26.73 -25.68
C ASN A 513 6.26 -26.73 -25.84
N SER A 514 5.68 -27.66 -26.59
CA SER A 514 4.24 -27.68 -26.83
C SER A 514 3.38 -27.92 -25.59
N TRP A 515 3.94 -28.47 -24.52
CA TRP A 515 3.17 -28.86 -23.33
C TRP A 515 3.81 -28.46 -21.98
N ILE A 516 5.08 -27.98 -21.97
CA ILE A 516 5.76 -27.48 -20.76
C ILE A 516 6.26 -26.07 -20.99
N THR A 517 6.10 -25.20 -20.00
CA THR A 517 6.82 -23.93 -19.84
C THR A 517 7.43 -23.91 -18.45
N ALA A 518 8.73 -23.66 -18.35
CA ALA A 518 9.46 -23.58 -17.09
C ALA A 518 10.38 -22.38 -17.10
N ASN A 519 10.44 -21.63 -16.00
CA ASN A 519 11.33 -20.48 -15.81
C ASN A 519 12.05 -20.59 -14.48
N LEU A 520 13.37 -20.43 -14.51
CA LEU A 520 14.21 -20.33 -13.32
C LEU A 520 14.86 -18.95 -13.30
N ASN A 521 14.70 -18.22 -12.20
CA ASN A 521 15.27 -16.90 -12.01
C ASN A 521 16.11 -16.87 -10.74
N LEU A 522 17.30 -16.30 -10.84
CA LEU A 522 18.16 -15.93 -9.71
C LEU A 522 18.19 -14.40 -9.63
N TYR A 523 18.03 -13.85 -8.44
CA TYR A 523 18.04 -12.41 -8.25
C TYR A 523 18.91 -11.99 -7.07
N TYR A 524 19.46 -10.77 -7.19
CA TYR A 524 20.24 -10.08 -6.17
C TYR A 524 19.88 -8.60 -6.20
N THR A 525 19.31 -8.08 -5.10
CA THR A 525 18.93 -6.68 -4.97
C THR A 525 19.46 -6.14 -3.66
N ARG A 526 20.30 -5.11 -3.70
CA ARG A 526 20.82 -4.38 -2.55
C ARG A 526 20.23 -2.99 -2.52
N TRP A 527 19.50 -2.68 -1.47
CA TRP A 527 18.90 -1.38 -1.19
C TRP A 527 19.77 -0.66 -0.15
N MET A 528 20.20 0.55 -0.46
CA MET A 528 21.18 1.32 0.31
C MET A 528 20.66 2.71 0.61
N ASP A 529 21.22 3.35 1.64
CA ASP A 529 20.95 4.72 2.04
C ASP A 529 19.47 5.00 2.35
N LYS A 530 18.76 3.99 2.87
CA LYS A 530 17.41 4.20 3.39
C LYS A 530 17.49 5.13 4.59
N THR A 531 16.75 6.25 4.53
CA THR A 531 16.65 7.22 5.61
C THR A 531 15.40 6.97 6.44
N MET A 532 15.53 7.04 7.76
CA MET A 532 14.43 6.89 8.71
C MET A 532 14.61 7.89 9.85
N THR A 533 13.51 8.51 10.27
CA THR A 533 13.49 9.41 11.42
C THR A 533 12.63 8.82 12.53
N LYS A 534 13.05 8.98 13.77
CA LYS A 534 12.35 8.49 14.95
C LYS A 534 12.41 9.47 16.11
N SER A 535 11.31 9.59 16.87
CA SER A 535 11.29 10.35 18.11
C SER A 535 12.01 9.61 19.22
N VAL A 536 12.79 10.34 20.02
CA VAL A 536 13.48 9.87 21.22
C VAL A 536 13.28 10.86 22.35
N THR A 537 13.45 10.41 23.59
CA THR A 537 13.43 11.27 24.77
C THR A 537 14.85 11.48 25.26
N LEU A 538 15.24 12.73 25.46
CA LEU A 538 16.52 13.14 26.02
C LEU A 538 16.53 13.10 27.54
N ASP A 539 17.70 13.23 28.17
CA ASP A 539 17.86 13.16 29.65
C ASP A 539 17.02 14.22 30.39
N ASN A 540 16.82 15.39 29.78
CA ASN A 540 15.98 16.47 30.31
C ASN A 540 14.48 16.28 30.05
N GLN A 541 14.04 15.10 29.62
CA GLN A 541 12.67 14.74 29.22
C GLN A 541 12.16 15.48 27.97
N GLN A 542 12.99 16.23 27.29
CA GLN A 542 12.66 16.83 26.01
C GLN A 542 12.61 15.78 24.91
N ASN A 543 11.67 15.91 24.00
CA ASN A 543 11.61 15.07 22.81
C ASN A 543 12.60 15.56 21.74
N GLY A 544 13.30 14.61 21.14
CA GLY A 544 14.14 14.82 19.97
C GLY A 544 13.78 13.86 18.86
N ASN A 545 14.29 14.12 17.69
CA ASN A 545 14.17 13.24 16.51
C ASN A 545 15.53 12.65 16.17
N ILE A 546 15.62 11.34 16.09
CA ILE A 546 16.79 10.66 15.52
C ILE A 546 16.61 10.54 14.02
N ASN A 547 17.59 11.02 13.29
CA ASN A 547 17.72 10.80 11.87
C ASN A 547 18.72 9.68 11.63
N MET A 548 18.25 8.53 11.15
CA MET A 548 19.08 7.38 10.80
C MET A 548 19.27 7.33 9.29
N ALA A 549 20.51 7.39 8.85
CA ALA A 549 20.91 7.26 7.46
C ALA A 549 21.79 6.03 7.24
N GLY A 550 21.95 5.61 5.99
CA GLY A 550 22.86 4.54 5.61
C GLY A 550 22.36 3.12 5.87
N LEU A 551 21.06 2.93 6.14
CA LEU A 551 20.49 1.60 6.23
C LEU A 551 20.56 0.87 4.89
N ALA A 552 21.04 -0.38 4.89
CA ALA A 552 21.05 -1.23 3.72
C ALA A 552 20.37 -2.57 3.99
N ALA A 553 19.68 -3.09 2.98
CA ALA A 553 19.08 -4.42 2.99
C ALA A 553 19.47 -5.19 1.73
N LEU A 554 19.74 -6.47 1.88
CA LEU A 554 20.07 -7.39 0.79
C LEU A 554 18.94 -8.40 0.60
N HIS A 555 18.36 -8.40 -0.58
CA HIS A 555 17.34 -9.37 -1.00
C HIS A 555 17.89 -10.20 -2.16
N LYS A 556 18.13 -11.47 -1.92
CA LYS A 556 18.58 -12.42 -2.94
C LYS A 556 17.77 -13.69 -2.87
N GLY A 557 17.68 -14.42 -3.97
CA GLY A 557 16.93 -15.67 -4.00
C GLY A 557 16.87 -16.34 -5.37
N ALA A 558 16.14 -17.42 -5.37
CA ALA A 558 15.85 -18.25 -6.56
C ALA A 558 14.34 -18.50 -6.67
N GLU A 559 13.83 -18.47 -7.88
CA GLU A 559 12.42 -18.66 -8.20
C GLU A 559 12.30 -19.64 -9.37
N LEU A 560 11.44 -20.63 -9.21
CA LEU A 560 11.07 -21.57 -10.26
C LEU A 560 9.56 -21.51 -10.46
N ASP A 561 9.11 -21.39 -11.69
CA ASP A 561 7.73 -21.62 -12.07
C ASP A 561 7.62 -22.58 -13.25
N VAL A 562 6.64 -23.46 -13.19
CA VAL A 562 6.41 -24.50 -14.18
C VAL A 562 4.92 -24.57 -14.51
N LYS A 563 4.61 -24.67 -15.79
CA LYS A 563 3.26 -24.92 -16.30
C LYS A 563 3.31 -26.11 -17.25
N VAL A 564 2.46 -27.09 -17.00
CA VAL A 564 2.42 -28.34 -17.74
C VAL A 564 1.00 -28.60 -18.25
N ARG A 565 0.86 -28.87 -19.54
CA ARG A 565 -0.40 -29.22 -20.20
C ARG A 565 -0.25 -30.59 -20.90
N PRO A 566 -0.24 -31.68 -20.12
CA PRO A 566 -0.02 -33.01 -20.70
C PRO A 566 -1.18 -33.45 -21.58
N PHE A 567 -2.38 -32.90 -21.30
CA PHE A 567 -3.60 -33.14 -22.05
C PHE A 567 -4.38 -31.83 -22.24
N ARG A 568 -5.27 -31.76 -23.24
CA ARG A 568 -6.10 -30.60 -23.50
C ARG A 568 -7.06 -30.25 -22.37
N TRP A 569 -7.39 -31.23 -21.53
CA TRP A 569 -8.30 -31.08 -20.40
C TRP A 569 -7.60 -30.83 -19.06
N LEU A 570 -6.26 -30.95 -18.98
CA LEU A 570 -5.49 -30.85 -17.75
C LEU A 570 -4.37 -29.82 -17.89
N GLU A 571 -4.38 -28.83 -17.00
CA GLU A 571 -3.28 -27.88 -16.78
C GLU A 571 -2.80 -27.99 -15.34
N LEU A 572 -1.52 -28.23 -15.15
CA LEU A 572 -0.84 -28.25 -13.86
C LEU A 572 0.09 -27.04 -13.78
N THR A 573 0.15 -26.40 -12.62
CA THR A 573 1.08 -25.30 -12.33
C THR A 573 1.83 -25.61 -11.05
N GLY A 574 3.09 -25.22 -11.01
CA GLY A 574 3.91 -25.32 -9.83
C GLY A 574 4.83 -24.10 -9.71
N MET A 575 5.05 -23.63 -8.50
CA MET A 575 6.05 -22.60 -8.26
C MET A 575 6.73 -22.81 -6.92
N VAL A 576 8.00 -22.39 -6.85
CA VAL A 576 8.78 -22.30 -5.61
C VAL A 576 9.58 -21.00 -5.65
N SER A 577 9.57 -20.27 -4.54
CA SER A 577 10.40 -19.10 -4.32
C SER A 577 11.18 -19.25 -3.02
N LEU A 578 12.50 -19.14 -3.11
CA LEU A 578 13.43 -19.24 -2.00
C LEU A 578 14.18 -17.91 -1.87
N GLY A 579 13.82 -17.09 -0.90
CA GLY A 579 14.48 -15.83 -0.59
C GLY A 579 15.48 -15.97 0.56
N ASP A 580 16.48 -15.11 0.60
CA ASP A 580 17.34 -14.83 1.75
C ASP A 580 17.46 -13.30 1.86
N TRP A 581 16.64 -12.72 2.75
CA TRP A 581 16.52 -11.28 2.89
C TRP A 581 16.98 -10.86 4.28
N LYS A 582 18.01 -10.01 4.30
CA LYS A 582 18.65 -9.57 5.53
C LYS A 582 19.01 -8.10 5.47
N TRP A 583 19.05 -7.47 6.60
CA TRP A 583 19.73 -6.19 6.74
C TRP A 583 21.23 -6.37 6.51
N ASP A 584 21.85 -5.43 5.79
CA ASP A 584 23.23 -5.54 5.30
C ASP A 584 24.09 -4.37 5.82
N SER A 585 23.63 -3.74 6.90
CA SER A 585 24.37 -2.70 7.62
C SER A 585 23.83 -2.54 9.03
N ASP A 586 24.69 -1.99 9.92
CA ASP A 586 24.25 -1.29 11.12
C ASP A 586 23.80 0.12 10.75
N ALA A 587 23.08 0.79 11.64
CA ALA A 587 22.65 2.18 11.45
C ALA A 587 23.12 3.07 12.59
N THR A 588 23.54 4.29 12.26
CA THR A 588 23.80 5.35 13.23
C THR A 588 22.83 6.49 12.97
N GLY A 589 22.12 6.94 14.01
CA GLY A 589 21.26 8.09 13.96
C GLY A 589 21.76 9.19 14.89
N TYR A 590 21.67 10.44 14.43
CA TYR A 590 21.97 11.63 15.22
C TYR A 590 20.67 12.31 15.66
N VAL A 591 20.71 12.94 16.83
CA VAL A 591 19.53 13.55 17.48
C VAL A 591 19.42 15.01 17.13
N TYR A 592 18.23 15.42 16.73
CA TYR A 592 17.84 16.80 16.44
C TYR A 592 16.59 17.18 17.24
N ASP A 593 16.43 18.44 17.58
CA ASP A 593 15.17 18.96 18.09
C ASP A 593 14.10 19.11 16.97
N GLU A 594 12.92 19.57 17.35
CA GLU A 594 11.82 19.79 16.39
C GLU A 594 12.11 20.95 15.41
N MET A 595 13.08 21.81 15.74
CA MET A 595 13.55 22.92 14.90
C MET A 595 14.73 22.51 13.99
N GLY A 596 15.19 21.27 14.06
CA GLY A 596 16.33 20.75 13.29
C GLY A 596 17.71 21.14 13.83
N ASN A 597 17.80 21.58 15.08
CA ASN A 597 19.08 21.85 15.72
C ASN A 597 19.68 20.53 16.26
N ALA A 598 20.99 20.34 16.10
CA ALA A 598 21.69 19.21 16.68
C ALA A 598 21.67 19.30 18.22
N MET A 599 21.38 18.18 18.87
CA MET A 599 21.19 18.12 20.32
C MET A 599 22.23 17.27 21.01
N THR A 600 22.66 17.70 22.19
CA THR A 600 23.42 16.84 23.11
C THR A 600 22.46 15.88 23.82
N LYS A 601 23.02 14.83 24.46
CA LYS A 601 22.24 13.90 25.29
C LYS A 601 21.52 14.63 26.46
N ALA A 602 22.11 15.66 27.00
CA ALA A 602 21.53 16.49 28.06
C ALA A 602 20.38 17.41 27.58
N GLY A 603 20.15 17.51 26.29
CA GLY A 603 19.07 18.34 25.71
C GLY A 603 19.48 19.79 25.47
N THR A 604 20.76 20.05 25.24
CA THR A 604 21.26 21.38 24.81
C THR A 604 21.64 21.36 23.33
N VAL A 605 21.54 22.51 22.67
CA VAL A 605 21.92 22.65 21.26
C VAL A 605 23.43 22.53 21.11
N THR A 606 23.90 21.82 20.09
CA THR A 606 25.29 21.66 19.71
C THR A 606 25.49 21.80 18.20
N THR A 607 26.69 21.58 17.71
CA THR A 607 27.00 21.61 16.27
C THR A 607 26.80 20.23 15.66
N PRO A 608 26.19 20.11 14.48
CA PRO A 608 26.08 18.83 13.77
C PRO A 608 27.43 18.15 13.61
N GLY A 609 27.53 16.88 14.03
CA GLY A 609 28.74 16.09 13.97
C GLY A 609 29.80 16.38 15.05
N ALA A 610 29.52 17.28 16.01
CA ALA A 610 30.39 17.50 17.17
C ALA A 610 30.50 16.22 18.03
N GLU A 611 31.55 16.14 18.86
CA GLU A 611 31.79 14.97 19.72
C GLU A 611 30.63 14.75 20.71
N ASP A 612 30.01 15.82 21.20
CA ASP A 612 28.86 15.80 22.10
C ASP A 612 27.50 15.71 21.39
N HIS A 613 27.47 15.67 20.05
CA HIS A 613 26.23 15.46 19.31
C HIS A 613 25.65 14.08 19.64
N ALA A 614 24.50 14.07 20.25
CA ALA A 614 23.83 12.85 20.68
C ALA A 614 23.54 11.91 19.51
N LYS A 615 23.85 10.65 19.69
CA LYS A 615 23.64 9.62 18.66
C LYS A 615 23.17 8.31 19.30
N ALA A 616 22.50 7.49 18.50
CA ALA A 616 22.22 6.09 18.83
C ALA A 616 22.71 5.20 17.69
N VAL A 617 23.18 4.03 18.04
CA VAL A 617 23.63 3.01 17.10
C VAL A 617 22.71 1.81 17.20
N VAL A 618 22.24 1.33 16.06
CA VAL A 618 21.43 0.13 15.95
C VAL A 618 22.24 -0.96 15.26
N LYS A 619 22.50 -2.03 15.99
CA LYS A 619 23.20 -3.21 15.50
C LYS A 619 22.20 -4.16 14.88
N MET A 620 22.13 -4.19 13.55
CA MET A 620 21.16 -5.01 12.82
C MET A 620 21.72 -5.73 11.60
N ASN A 621 23.01 -5.56 11.34
CA ASN A 621 23.67 -6.27 10.23
C ASN A 621 23.47 -7.79 10.37
N GLY A 622 22.98 -8.45 9.34
CA GLY A 622 22.69 -9.87 9.28
C GLY A 622 21.32 -10.29 9.84
N VAL A 623 20.58 -9.39 10.48
CA VAL A 623 19.21 -9.67 10.98
C VAL A 623 18.25 -9.82 9.81
N ARG A 624 17.36 -10.81 9.87
CA ARG A 624 16.40 -11.08 8.79
C ARG A 624 15.37 -9.96 8.64
N VAL A 625 15.03 -9.66 7.38
CA VAL A 625 13.91 -8.79 7.06
C VAL A 625 12.61 -9.57 7.33
N GLY A 626 11.72 -8.98 8.13
CA GLY A 626 10.43 -9.56 8.47
C GLY A 626 9.28 -9.02 7.61
N GLY A 627 8.09 -9.56 7.82
CA GLY A 627 6.83 -9.10 7.23
C GLY A 627 6.36 -9.91 6.02
N SER A 628 7.21 -10.69 5.38
CA SER A 628 6.86 -11.52 4.24
C SER A 628 7.58 -12.87 4.28
N ALA A 629 6.92 -13.93 3.83
CA ALA A 629 7.50 -15.26 3.77
C ALA A 629 8.67 -15.33 2.78
N GLN A 630 9.83 -15.80 3.24
CA GLN A 630 11.03 -15.97 2.43
C GLN A 630 11.00 -17.28 1.62
N THR A 631 10.16 -18.23 2.01
CA THR A 631 9.84 -19.41 1.21
C THR A 631 8.36 -19.42 0.89
N THR A 632 8.03 -19.46 -0.38
CA THR A 632 6.67 -19.72 -0.86
C THR A 632 6.67 -20.82 -1.89
N ALA A 633 5.65 -21.67 -1.87
CA ALA A 633 5.43 -22.66 -2.89
C ALA A 633 3.93 -22.73 -3.22
N ALA A 634 3.60 -23.10 -4.44
CA ALA A 634 2.23 -23.35 -4.84
C ALA A 634 2.16 -24.46 -5.87
N VAL A 635 1.09 -25.24 -5.80
CA VAL A 635 0.74 -26.26 -6.81
C VAL A 635 -0.72 -26.02 -7.17
N GLY A 636 -1.00 -25.91 -8.46
CA GLY A 636 -2.34 -25.73 -8.98
C GLY A 636 -2.69 -26.79 -10.01
N ALA A 637 -3.97 -27.15 -10.07
CA ALA A 637 -4.52 -28.00 -11.11
C ALA A 637 -5.82 -27.38 -11.64
N ASN A 638 -5.95 -27.33 -12.96
CA ASN A 638 -7.17 -26.94 -13.64
C ASN A 638 -7.61 -28.07 -14.56
N VAL A 639 -8.83 -28.54 -14.39
CA VAL A 639 -9.41 -29.68 -15.11
C VAL A 639 -10.65 -29.21 -15.85
N ASN A 640 -10.65 -29.35 -17.17
CA ASN A 640 -11.85 -29.21 -17.99
C ASN A 640 -12.57 -30.58 -18.00
N ILE A 641 -13.48 -30.80 -17.05
CA ILE A 641 -14.24 -32.03 -16.92
C ILE A 641 -15.11 -32.24 -18.15
N THR A 642 -15.71 -31.18 -18.62
CA THR A 642 -16.41 -31.08 -19.90
C THR A 642 -16.03 -29.81 -20.63
N LYS A 643 -16.56 -29.59 -21.84
CA LYS A 643 -16.43 -28.27 -22.53
C LYS A 643 -17.07 -27.13 -21.74
N ALA A 644 -18.04 -27.43 -20.89
CA ALA A 644 -18.80 -26.47 -20.09
C ALA A 644 -18.29 -26.34 -18.64
N LEU A 645 -17.82 -27.43 -18.05
CA LEU A 645 -17.44 -27.48 -16.63
C LEU A 645 -15.93 -27.51 -16.46
N ARG A 646 -15.40 -26.51 -15.75
CA ARG A 646 -14.00 -26.42 -15.32
C ARG A 646 -13.94 -26.39 -13.80
N VAL A 647 -13.01 -27.15 -13.23
CA VAL A 647 -12.71 -27.18 -11.79
C VAL A 647 -11.24 -26.91 -11.59
N GLY A 648 -10.91 -26.08 -10.61
CA GLY A 648 -9.53 -25.76 -10.22
C GLY A 648 -9.31 -25.98 -8.73
N ALA A 649 -8.07 -26.31 -8.38
CA ALA A 649 -7.59 -26.37 -7.01
C ALA A 649 -6.19 -25.78 -6.94
N ASP A 650 -5.92 -25.00 -5.90
CA ASP A 650 -4.63 -24.37 -5.66
C ASP A 650 -4.22 -24.61 -4.20
N TRP A 651 -3.06 -25.23 -4.01
CA TRP A 651 -2.43 -25.37 -2.71
C TRP A 651 -1.25 -24.41 -2.63
N THR A 652 -1.18 -23.63 -1.55
CA THR A 652 -0.13 -22.64 -1.30
C THR A 652 0.54 -22.94 0.04
N TYR A 653 1.86 -22.83 0.08
CA TYR A 653 2.69 -23.01 1.26
C TYR A 653 3.48 -21.75 1.57
N TYR A 654 3.56 -21.41 2.85
CA TYR A 654 4.36 -20.31 3.41
C TYR A 654 5.31 -20.84 4.47
N GLY A 655 6.60 -20.60 4.29
CA GLY A 655 7.63 -21.00 5.24
C GLY A 655 8.68 -19.93 5.38
N ARG A 656 9.54 -20.03 6.39
CA ARG A 656 10.53 -19.00 6.73
C ARG A 656 9.93 -17.59 6.71
N ASN A 657 8.72 -17.49 7.27
CA ASN A 657 8.05 -16.22 7.48
C ASN A 657 8.47 -15.67 8.84
N TYR A 658 8.88 -14.41 8.87
CA TYR A 658 9.39 -13.77 10.07
C TYR A 658 8.51 -12.60 10.45
N ALA A 659 8.34 -12.40 11.77
CA ALA A 659 7.57 -11.30 12.30
C ALA A 659 8.11 -9.95 11.80
N TYR A 660 7.18 -9.05 11.51
CA TYR A 660 7.52 -7.69 11.17
C TYR A 660 8.08 -6.97 12.41
N TYR A 661 9.11 -6.16 12.20
CA TYR A 661 9.54 -5.18 13.16
C TYR A 661 9.90 -3.90 12.42
N ALA A 662 9.46 -2.79 12.95
CA ALA A 662 9.89 -1.52 12.41
C ALA A 662 11.18 -1.12 13.11
N VAL A 663 12.23 -0.83 12.37
CA VAL A 663 13.47 -0.26 12.94
C VAL A 663 13.17 1.07 13.61
N ASP A 664 12.23 1.82 13.02
CA ASP A 664 11.63 3.03 13.58
C ASP A 664 10.70 2.75 14.79
N GLY A 665 10.18 1.53 14.96
CA GLY A 665 9.41 1.06 16.11
C GLY A 665 10.26 0.67 17.32
N THR A 666 11.58 0.62 17.16
CA THR A 666 12.53 0.18 18.15
C THR A 666 12.77 1.26 19.20
N ILE A 667 12.74 0.91 20.50
CA ILE A 667 13.13 1.85 21.55
C ILE A 667 14.65 2.04 21.48
N LEU A 668 15.07 3.23 21.06
CA LEU A 668 16.47 3.61 20.98
C LEU A 668 16.87 4.35 22.27
N SER A 669 18.02 4.01 22.80
CA SER A 669 18.63 4.74 23.90
C SER A 669 19.74 5.63 23.35
N VAL A 670 19.61 6.94 23.58
CA VAL A 670 20.63 7.91 23.18
C VAL A 670 21.95 7.61 23.88
N GLY A 671 23.04 7.63 23.12
CA GLY A 671 24.40 7.34 23.62
C GLY A 671 24.69 5.86 23.85
N LYS A 672 23.83 4.95 23.41
CA LYS A 672 24.03 3.50 23.52
C LYS A 672 23.94 2.80 22.16
N GLU A 673 24.53 1.62 22.11
CA GLU A 673 24.33 0.67 21.02
C GLU A 673 23.14 -0.24 21.39
N THR A 674 22.19 -0.39 20.47
CA THR A 674 21.06 -1.29 20.64
C THR A 674 21.18 -2.42 19.62
N ALA A 675 21.31 -3.66 20.08
CA ALA A 675 21.26 -4.84 19.24
C ALA A 675 19.79 -5.18 18.91
N VAL A 676 19.48 -5.37 17.65
CA VAL A 676 18.16 -5.84 17.20
C VAL A 676 18.15 -7.37 17.30
N ALA A 677 17.18 -7.92 18.04
CA ALA A 677 16.98 -9.36 18.11
C ALA A 677 16.46 -9.91 16.77
N GLU A 678 16.80 -11.17 16.48
CA GLU A 678 16.20 -11.87 15.33
C GLU A 678 14.67 -11.87 15.42
N PRO A 679 13.95 -11.61 14.32
CA PRO A 679 12.50 -11.64 14.32
C PRO A 679 11.98 -13.07 14.56
N TRP A 680 10.87 -13.15 15.27
CA TRP A 680 10.21 -14.43 15.53
C TRP A 680 9.84 -15.13 14.23
N LYS A 681 10.18 -16.41 14.16
CA LYS A 681 9.82 -17.24 13.02
C LYS A 681 8.39 -17.73 13.15
N ILE A 682 7.51 -17.26 12.29
CA ILE A 682 6.12 -17.69 12.22
C ILE A 682 6.08 -19.17 11.81
N PRO A 683 5.25 -20.00 12.44
CA PRO A 683 5.06 -21.39 12.03
C PRO A 683 4.69 -21.50 10.55
N ALA A 684 5.25 -22.49 9.87
CA ALA A 684 4.92 -22.74 8.48
C ALA A 684 3.44 -23.12 8.33
N ALA A 685 2.84 -22.69 7.23
CA ALA A 685 1.43 -22.90 6.99
C ALA A 685 1.14 -23.18 5.51
N SER A 686 -0.01 -23.78 5.26
CA SER A 686 -0.52 -23.99 3.91
C SER A 686 -2.02 -23.75 3.85
N GLN A 687 -2.50 -23.45 2.65
CA GLN A 687 -3.91 -23.22 2.38
C GLN A 687 -4.29 -23.94 1.07
N LEU A 688 -5.46 -24.54 1.05
CA LEU A 688 -6.06 -25.15 -0.14
C LEU A 688 -7.30 -24.35 -0.54
N ASP A 689 -7.30 -23.85 -1.77
CA ASP A 689 -8.42 -23.14 -2.39
C ASP A 689 -8.97 -23.95 -3.56
N MET A 690 -10.28 -23.88 -3.77
CA MET A 690 -10.94 -24.53 -4.91
C MET A 690 -11.87 -23.56 -5.63
N ASN A 691 -12.00 -23.76 -6.93
CA ASN A 691 -12.93 -23.01 -7.76
C ASN A 691 -13.58 -23.92 -8.79
N ALA A 692 -14.76 -23.52 -9.25
CA ALA A 692 -15.46 -24.18 -10.34
C ALA A 692 -16.19 -23.13 -11.20
N SER A 693 -16.30 -23.39 -12.49
CA SER A 693 -17.12 -22.60 -13.39
C SER A 693 -17.86 -23.49 -14.38
N TYR A 694 -19.14 -23.15 -14.60
CA TYR A 694 -20.02 -23.85 -15.51
C TYR A 694 -20.63 -22.89 -16.52
N ARG A 695 -20.42 -23.16 -17.80
CA ARG A 695 -20.95 -22.37 -18.92
C ARG A 695 -22.22 -23.01 -19.46
N PHE A 696 -23.26 -22.24 -19.67
CA PHE A 696 -24.55 -22.70 -20.21
C PHE A 696 -25.27 -21.59 -20.95
N LYS A 697 -26.38 -21.94 -21.61
CA LYS A 697 -27.26 -20.96 -22.23
C LYS A 697 -28.40 -20.61 -21.28
N PHE A 698 -28.63 -19.31 -21.10
CA PHE A 698 -29.81 -18.78 -20.43
C PHE A 698 -30.71 -18.16 -21.51
N GLY A 699 -31.64 -18.95 -22.01
CA GLY A 699 -32.34 -18.61 -23.25
C GLY A 699 -31.39 -18.54 -24.43
N LYS A 700 -31.30 -17.36 -25.07
CA LYS A 700 -30.35 -17.09 -26.17
C LYS A 700 -29.00 -16.52 -25.69
N LEU A 701 -28.88 -16.22 -24.40
CA LEU A 701 -27.74 -15.56 -23.81
C LEU A 701 -26.72 -16.58 -23.27
N ASP A 702 -25.45 -16.23 -23.33
CA ASP A 702 -24.38 -17.00 -22.69
C ASP A 702 -24.31 -16.70 -21.21
N ALA A 703 -24.31 -17.72 -20.38
CA ALA A 703 -24.23 -17.58 -18.93
C ALA A 703 -23.06 -18.39 -18.34
N VAL A 704 -22.51 -17.89 -17.26
CA VAL A 704 -21.47 -18.54 -16.48
C VAL A 704 -21.86 -18.53 -15.01
N LEU A 705 -21.99 -19.70 -14.40
CA LEU A 705 -22.08 -19.88 -12.97
C LEU A 705 -20.68 -20.22 -12.45
N SER A 706 -20.15 -19.44 -11.50
CA SER A 706 -18.84 -19.67 -10.90
C SER A 706 -18.91 -19.66 -9.38
N GLY A 707 -18.07 -20.45 -8.74
CA GLY A 707 -17.96 -20.51 -7.29
C GLY A 707 -16.50 -20.68 -6.86
N ASN A 708 -16.17 -20.12 -5.71
CA ASN A 708 -14.87 -20.22 -5.07
C ASN A 708 -15.05 -20.61 -3.61
N VAL A 709 -14.19 -21.47 -3.13
CA VAL A 709 -14.02 -21.78 -1.70
C VAL A 709 -12.55 -21.55 -1.36
N ASN A 710 -12.29 -20.53 -0.56
CA ASN A 710 -10.96 -20.28 -0.04
C ASN A 710 -10.78 -20.96 1.31
N ASN A 711 -9.58 -21.46 1.58
CA ASN A 711 -9.27 -22.20 2.79
C ASN A 711 -10.25 -23.38 3.00
N LEU A 712 -10.32 -24.29 2.02
CA LEU A 712 -11.27 -25.41 2.00
C LEU A 712 -11.21 -26.25 3.28
N LEU A 713 -10.01 -26.44 3.86
CA LEU A 713 -9.79 -27.22 5.07
C LEU A 713 -10.14 -26.46 6.36
N ASN A 714 -10.51 -25.18 6.27
CA ASN A 714 -10.82 -24.30 7.40
C ASN A 714 -9.66 -24.22 8.43
N TYR A 715 -8.42 -24.27 7.96
CA TYR A 715 -7.25 -24.18 8.81
C TYR A 715 -6.80 -22.72 8.95
N GLN A 716 -6.93 -22.16 10.16
CA GLN A 716 -6.48 -20.82 10.46
C GLN A 716 -5.02 -20.85 10.95
N TYR A 717 -4.19 -20.07 10.31
CA TYR A 717 -2.77 -19.96 10.60
C TYR A 717 -2.40 -18.50 10.89
N ILE A 718 -1.26 -18.29 11.52
CA ILE A 718 -0.72 -16.95 11.77
C ILE A 718 -0.27 -16.36 10.43
N SER A 719 -1.03 -15.39 9.93
CA SER A 719 -0.76 -14.73 8.64
C SER A 719 0.26 -13.60 8.75
N LYS A 720 0.29 -12.93 9.92
CA LYS A 720 1.24 -11.86 10.24
C LYS A 720 1.55 -11.85 11.73
N ALA A 721 2.79 -11.53 12.06
CA ALA A 721 3.23 -11.33 13.43
C ALA A 721 4.12 -10.09 13.53
N TRP A 722 4.17 -9.51 14.70
CA TRP A 722 5.06 -8.40 15.05
C TRP A 722 5.90 -8.77 16.25
N ASN A 723 7.18 -8.41 16.21
CA ASN A 723 8.06 -8.51 17.36
C ASN A 723 7.60 -7.58 18.50
N PRO A 724 7.96 -7.89 19.77
CA PRO A 724 7.75 -6.95 20.86
C PRO A 724 8.41 -5.61 20.58
N SER A 725 7.88 -4.54 21.18
CA SER A 725 8.33 -3.16 20.92
C SER A 725 9.76 -2.86 21.35
N SER A 726 10.34 -3.64 22.27
CA SER A 726 11.77 -3.54 22.62
C SER A 726 12.60 -4.29 21.59
N ALA A 727 13.48 -3.59 20.88
CA ALA A 727 14.33 -4.18 19.84
C ALA A 727 15.28 -5.27 20.37
N SER A 728 15.75 -5.12 21.60
CA SER A 728 16.65 -6.07 22.26
C SER A 728 15.91 -7.25 22.91
N ALA A 729 14.57 -7.20 23.00
CA ALA A 729 13.80 -8.31 23.54
C ALA A 729 13.81 -9.48 22.57
N VAL A 730 14.20 -10.66 23.09
CA VAL A 730 14.09 -11.91 22.33
C VAL A 730 12.61 -12.18 22.07
N ALA A 731 12.24 -12.27 20.79
CA ALA A 731 10.88 -12.56 20.38
C ALA A 731 10.56 -14.05 20.60
N THR A 732 9.47 -14.32 21.31
CA THR A 732 8.98 -15.66 21.64
C THR A 732 7.48 -15.76 21.35
N SER A 733 6.93 -16.95 21.38
CA SER A 733 5.48 -17.17 21.28
C SER A 733 4.66 -16.38 22.30
N ASP A 734 5.25 -16.01 23.43
CA ASP A 734 4.55 -15.39 24.56
C ASP A 734 4.49 -13.86 24.48
N ASN A 735 5.39 -13.25 23.69
CA ASN A 735 5.51 -11.79 23.62
C ASN A 735 5.31 -11.19 22.20
N VAL A 736 5.18 -12.01 21.18
CA VAL A 736 4.76 -11.57 19.84
C VAL A 736 3.25 -11.37 19.80
N TYR A 737 2.79 -10.50 18.92
CA TYR A 737 1.38 -10.32 18.66
C TYR A 737 1.09 -10.58 17.18
N VAL A 738 -0.09 -11.17 16.94
CA VAL A 738 -0.35 -11.80 15.63
C VAL A 738 -1.73 -11.47 15.07
N PHE A 739 -1.85 -11.59 13.76
CA PHE A 739 -3.12 -11.83 13.07
C PHE A 739 -3.17 -13.26 12.56
N TYR A 740 -4.37 -13.84 12.65
CA TYR A 740 -4.70 -15.09 12.01
C TYR A 740 -5.26 -14.87 10.61
N SER A 741 -5.06 -15.84 9.73
CA SER A 741 -5.74 -15.92 8.45
C SER A 741 -7.25 -16.07 8.66
N PHE A 742 -8.03 -15.72 7.65
CA PHE A 742 -9.46 -16.01 7.67
C PHE A 742 -9.69 -17.53 7.62
N GLY A 743 -10.77 -18.00 8.23
CA GLY A 743 -11.26 -19.34 8.06
C GLY A 743 -11.79 -19.58 6.64
N ARG A 744 -12.55 -20.64 6.45
CA ARG A 744 -13.19 -20.95 5.17
C ARG A 744 -14.13 -19.81 4.76
N THR A 745 -13.91 -19.30 3.54
CA THR A 745 -14.79 -18.32 2.89
C THR A 745 -15.23 -18.84 1.54
N TYR A 746 -16.42 -18.46 1.10
CA TYR A 746 -16.96 -18.90 -0.18
C TYR A 746 -17.72 -17.76 -0.87
N ASN A 747 -17.81 -17.87 -2.18
CA ASN A 747 -18.70 -17.04 -2.98
C ASN A 747 -19.21 -17.83 -4.19
N ILE A 748 -20.37 -17.43 -4.67
CA ILE A 748 -20.99 -17.93 -5.89
C ILE A 748 -21.43 -16.74 -6.73
N ARG A 749 -21.26 -16.81 -8.05
CA ARG A 749 -21.60 -15.72 -8.98
C ARG A 749 -22.22 -16.27 -10.25
N LEU A 750 -23.34 -15.66 -10.64
CA LEU A 750 -23.95 -15.83 -11.95
C LEU A 750 -23.64 -14.59 -12.82
N LYS A 751 -23.12 -14.84 -14.02
CA LYS A 751 -22.87 -13.82 -15.05
C LYS A 751 -23.61 -14.17 -16.32
N VAL A 752 -24.39 -13.24 -16.84
CA VAL A 752 -25.12 -13.38 -18.11
C VAL A 752 -24.58 -12.38 -19.11
N ASN A 753 -24.16 -12.84 -20.26
CA ASN A 753 -23.61 -12.01 -21.34
C ASN A 753 -24.66 -11.83 -22.46
N PHE A 754 -24.72 -10.62 -23.04
CA PHE A 754 -25.66 -10.25 -24.08
C PHE A 754 -25.03 -9.45 -25.21
#